data_0b4787471c0f0f5377b30414c531d7f6
#
_entry.id   0b4787471c0f0f5377b30414c531d7f6
#
_cell.length_a   1.000
_cell.length_b   1.000
_cell.length_c   1.000
_cell.angle_alpha   90.00
_cell.angle_beta   90.00
_cell.angle_gamma   90.00
#
_symmetry.space_group_name_H-M   'P 1'
#
loop_
_entity.id
_entity.type
_entity.pdbx_description
1 polymer ?
#
loop_
_entity_poly.entity_id
_entity_poly.type
_entity_poly.pdbx_seq_one_letter_code
_entity_poly.pdbx_strand_id
1 'polypeptide(L)'
;MDELTDKVLDKLFNPQQEDIVISKKGLVVGQVQSGKTANYTGLVCKAADAGFNLIIVLAGIHNNLRSQTQTRLDEGFLGFDTQNTRAFTLNQTIKMGVGRIPGFDDAIAHSYTTSLDTGDFTKRAANTAGFNFYVPQPIVLVVKKNSSVLKNLRDWLKTHTAAGKISVKSMLLIDDEADNASVNTNKADKHPTRINGYIRDILGLFNRSAYVGYTATPFANIFIPLDDSDLFPRDFIINLPAPDNYIGPEKVFGTSAIPDENDDLLPIVNTVDDSDYFVPPKHRKDDDMPSIYDIPESLKTAIKCFIITCAIRAARGQEKKHNSMLIHITRFQSWQNHIKDIVEQQFRYYKSEIEANDPSIMEEFRRIFEEDNVDYKSYTTITEEILNSKSYYNIDSQIKQHTWEEVKSFLYPAVQKIEVKSINGSSGDSLTYYENEKNGISVIAIGGDKLSRGLTLEGLSVSYFLRASKMYDTLMQMGRWFGYRPGYVDLCRLFTSNELNEWYRHITLASEELREEFKYLAESGGTPENYALKVRSHPGQLQITSVTKMRYTKELKVSWAGRLIETYQLLRGKGDKRINLVATDDFLCKLGKGKAIDKNHLWANVPAETICDFLMQFKLPKSLTKVPLDRICEYITTLNGVGELTSW
;
A
#
# COMPACT_ATOMS: atom_id res chain seq x y z
N MET A 1 12.40 12.89 2.44
CA MET A 1 12.30 12.46 1.01
C MET A 1 13.66 12.61 0.33
N ASP A 2 14.30 13.76 0.46
CA ASP A 2 15.59 14.11 -0.14
C ASP A 2 16.70 13.09 0.19
N GLU A 3 16.99 12.88 1.47
CA GLU A 3 17.98 11.89 1.94
C GLU A 3 17.69 10.44 1.48
N LEU A 4 16.41 10.10 1.32
CA LEU A 4 16.03 8.75 0.89
C LEU A 4 16.33 8.52 -0.59
N THR A 5 16.14 9.55 -1.41
CA THR A 5 16.51 9.48 -2.83
C THR A 5 18.02 9.48 -3.02
N ASP A 6 18.78 10.18 -2.15
CA ASP A 6 20.24 10.09 -2.13
C ASP A 6 20.71 8.66 -1.81
N LYS A 7 20.13 8.04 -0.78
CA LYS A 7 20.44 6.63 -0.44
C LYS A 7 20.20 5.66 -1.60
N VAL A 8 19.17 5.89 -2.41
CA VAL A 8 18.91 5.06 -3.60
C VAL A 8 19.95 5.35 -4.68
N LEU A 9 20.22 6.64 -4.95
CA LEU A 9 21.19 7.05 -5.97
C LEU A 9 22.60 6.52 -5.66
N ASP A 10 23.04 6.59 -4.40
CA ASP A 10 24.33 6.10 -3.94
C ASP A 10 24.54 4.59 -4.15
N LYS A 11 23.45 3.81 -4.22
CA LYS A 11 23.51 2.36 -4.53
C LYS A 11 23.58 2.06 -6.01
N LEU A 12 23.40 3.05 -6.88
CA LEU A 12 23.55 2.89 -8.32
C LEU A 12 25.03 2.96 -8.71
N PHE A 13 25.34 3.36 -9.91
CA PHE A 13 26.69 3.57 -10.41
C PHE A 13 26.90 5.01 -10.85
N ASN A 14 28.16 5.43 -10.97
CA ASN A 14 28.48 6.75 -11.53
C ASN A 14 28.22 6.75 -13.05
N PRO A 15 27.18 7.45 -13.55
CA PRO A 15 26.81 7.45 -14.96
C PRO A 15 27.81 8.18 -15.86
N GLN A 16 28.73 8.97 -15.29
CA GLN A 16 29.77 9.69 -16.03
C GLN A 16 31.01 8.82 -16.33
N GLN A 17 31.12 7.66 -15.69
CA GLN A 17 32.21 6.74 -15.93
C GLN A 17 31.89 5.92 -17.20
N GLU A 18 32.55 6.26 -18.33
CA GLU A 18 32.17 5.72 -19.64
C GLU A 18 32.73 4.30 -19.92
N ASP A 19 33.89 3.95 -19.40
CA ASP A 19 34.61 2.71 -19.73
C ASP A 19 34.18 1.49 -18.90
N ILE A 20 33.02 1.52 -18.25
CA ILE A 20 32.54 0.42 -17.44
C ILE A 20 31.33 -0.31 -18.07
N VAL A 21 31.28 -1.62 -17.85
CA VAL A 21 30.10 -2.43 -18.09
C VAL A 21 29.50 -2.78 -16.73
N ILE A 22 28.34 -2.25 -16.44
CA ILE A 22 27.71 -2.39 -15.13
C ILE A 22 26.19 -2.52 -15.24
N SER A 23 25.63 -3.44 -14.45
CA SER A 23 24.19 -3.60 -14.30
C SER A 23 23.85 -3.67 -12.82
N LYS A 24 23.12 -2.70 -12.30
CA LYS A 24 22.64 -2.65 -10.92
C LYS A 24 21.17 -2.99 -10.85
N LYS A 25 20.76 -3.77 -9.84
CA LYS A 25 19.37 -4.15 -9.62
C LYS A 25 19.00 -3.99 -8.15
N GLY A 26 18.04 -3.12 -7.87
CA GLY A 26 17.57 -2.86 -6.51
C GLY A 26 16.06 -2.79 -6.39
N LEU A 27 15.60 -2.76 -5.15
CA LEU A 27 14.20 -2.64 -4.79
C LEU A 27 14.01 -1.55 -3.74
N VAL A 28 13.01 -0.72 -3.95
CA VAL A 28 12.54 0.27 -2.98
C VAL A 28 11.16 -0.14 -2.49
N VAL A 29 11.04 -0.38 -1.20
CA VAL A 29 9.83 -0.87 -0.56
C VAL A 29 9.19 0.27 0.23
N GLY A 30 7.99 0.69 -0.20
CA GLY A 30 7.19 1.69 0.52
C GLY A 30 5.89 1.07 1.05
N GLN A 31 5.09 1.85 1.76
CA GLN A 31 3.73 1.44 2.14
C GLN A 31 2.75 1.66 0.97
N VAL A 32 1.55 1.06 1.06
CA VAL A 32 0.48 1.29 0.07
C VAL A 32 0.05 2.75 0.13
N GLN A 33 0.04 3.46 -1.00
CA GLN A 33 -0.33 4.89 -1.08
C GLN A 33 0.51 5.84 -0.21
N SER A 34 1.76 5.49 0.09
CA SER A 34 2.66 6.29 0.95
C SER A 34 3.49 7.34 0.22
N GLY A 35 3.27 7.57 -1.07
CA GLY A 35 4.02 8.56 -1.85
C GLY A 35 5.24 8.02 -2.61
N LYS A 36 5.29 6.72 -2.93
CA LYS A 36 6.34 6.11 -3.77
C LYS A 36 6.59 6.87 -5.06
N THR A 37 5.52 7.35 -5.72
CA THR A 37 5.62 8.16 -6.94
C THR A 37 6.42 9.44 -6.73
N ALA A 38 6.19 10.15 -5.63
CA ALA A 38 6.97 11.34 -5.29
C ALA A 38 8.44 11.00 -5.02
N ASN A 39 8.73 9.84 -4.39
CA ASN A 39 10.10 9.39 -4.17
C ASN A 39 10.82 9.12 -5.49
N TYR A 40 10.24 8.32 -6.40
CA TYR A 40 10.93 8.07 -7.66
C TYR A 40 10.96 9.30 -8.60
N THR A 41 10.02 10.25 -8.50
CA THR A 41 10.14 11.53 -9.20
C THR A 41 11.38 12.30 -8.71
N GLY A 42 11.60 12.35 -7.39
CA GLY A 42 12.84 12.90 -6.83
C GLY A 42 14.10 12.15 -7.27
N LEU A 43 14.02 10.82 -7.35
CA LEU A 43 15.13 10.01 -7.88
C LEU A 43 15.40 10.34 -9.36
N VAL A 44 14.37 10.54 -10.18
CA VAL A 44 14.50 10.95 -11.60
C VAL A 44 15.25 12.28 -11.71
N CYS A 45 14.88 13.29 -10.89
CA CYS A 45 15.57 14.57 -10.86
C CYS A 45 17.07 14.39 -10.53
N LYS A 46 17.37 13.73 -9.42
CA LYS A 46 18.76 13.54 -8.97
C LYS A 46 19.57 12.65 -9.92
N ALA A 47 18.96 11.63 -10.50
CA ALA A 47 19.61 10.78 -11.48
C ALA A 47 19.96 11.56 -12.77
N ALA A 48 19.06 12.43 -13.23
CA ALA A 48 19.33 13.32 -14.36
C ALA A 48 20.49 14.28 -14.04
N ASP A 49 20.52 14.90 -12.87
CA ASP A 49 21.59 15.78 -12.41
C ASP A 49 22.92 15.03 -12.28
N ALA A 50 22.91 13.76 -11.87
CA ALA A 50 24.08 12.92 -11.80
C ALA A 50 24.63 12.51 -13.19
N GLY A 51 23.79 12.60 -14.26
CA GLY A 51 24.18 12.30 -15.63
C GLY A 51 23.54 11.04 -16.25
N PHE A 52 22.51 10.45 -15.60
CA PHE A 52 21.67 9.46 -16.28
C PHE A 52 20.87 10.18 -17.38
N ASN A 53 21.14 9.83 -18.62
CA ASN A 53 20.59 10.53 -19.77
C ASN A 53 19.52 9.75 -20.56
N LEU A 54 19.14 8.57 -20.07
CA LEU A 54 17.94 7.85 -20.48
C LEU A 54 17.24 7.26 -19.24
N ILE A 55 16.04 7.73 -18.97
CA ILE A 55 15.25 7.29 -17.82
C ILE A 55 13.95 6.68 -18.35
N ILE A 56 13.69 5.42 -18.02
CA ILE A 56 12.48 4.70 -18.41
C ILE A 56 11.69 4.38 -17.15
N VAL A 57 10.44 4.81 -17.10
CA VAL A 57 9.51 4.52 -16.01
C VAL A 57 8.42 3.58 -16.51
N LEU A 58 8.39 2.36 -15.98
CA LEU A 58 7.35 1.39 -16.24
C LEU A 58 6.18 1.62 -15.26
N ALA A 59 5.10 2.21 -15.76
CA ALA A 59 3.97 2.67 -14.96
C ALA A 59 2.75 1.74 -15.09
N GLY A 60 2.68 0.69 -14.30
CA GLY A 60 1.54 -0.22 -14.22
C GLY A 60 1.14 -0.87 -15.56
N ILE A 61 -0.04 -1.51 -15.59
CA ILE A 61 -0.56 -2.22 -16.77
C ILE A 61 -1.71 -1.47 -17.48
N HIS A 62 -2.23 -0.39 -16.90
CA HIS A 62 -3.36 0.39 -17.41
C HIS A 62 -2.95 1.73 -17.99
N ASN A 63 -3.66 2.22 -19.01
CA ASN A 63 -3.37 3.52 -19.66
C ASN A 63 -3.48 4.69 -18.70
N ASN A 64 -4.53 4.73 -17.88
CA ASN A 64 -4.75 5.80 -16.92
C ASN A 64 -3.64 5.93 -15.88
N LEU A 65 -3.09 4.80 -15.38
CA LEU A 65 -1.94 4.84 -14.47
C LEU A 65 -0.71 5.42 -15.15
N ARG A 66 -0.43 4.98 -16.37
CA ARG A 66 0.67 5.52 -17.16
C ARG A 66 0.50 7.03 -17.42
N SER A 67 -0.70 7.44 -17.82
CA SER A 67 -1.06 8.85 -18.06
C SER A 67 -0.85 9.69 -16.78
N GLN A 68 -1.38 9.25 -15.64
CA GLN A 68 -1.18 9.92 -14.35
C GLN A 68 0.30 9.99 -13.94
N THR A 69 1.07 8.93 -14.16
CA THR A 69 2.52 8.94 -13.89
C THR A 69 3.25 9.93 -14.78
N GLN A 70 2.88 9.99 -16.07
CA GLN A 70 3.44 10.99 -16.99
C GLN A 70 3.14 12.41 -16.49
N THR A 71 1.88 12.71 -16.16
CA THR A 71 1.49 14.04 -15.65
C THR A 71 2.31 14.44 -14.42
N ARG A 72 2.54 13.51 -13.49
CA ARG A 72 3.38 13.78 -12.31
C ARG A 72 4.84 14.05 -12.65
N LEU A 73 5.38 13.39 -13.67
CA LEU A 73 6.73 13.67 -14.16
C LEU A 73 6.78 14.95 -15.01
N ASP A 74 5.70 15.28 -15.71
CA ASP A 74 5.56 16.57 -16.39
C ASP A 74 5.61 17.72 -15.35
N GLU A 75 4.91 17.57 -14.23
CA GLU A 75 4.90 18.54 -13.14
C GLU A 75 6.20 18.56 -12.32
N GLY A 76 6.75 17.41 -11.99
CA GLY A 76 7.85 17.28 -11.03
C GLY A 76 9.25 17.29 -11.65
N PHE A 77 9.38 17.02 -12.96
CA PHE A 77 10.67 16.91 -13.65
C PHE A 77 10.71 17.67 -14.98
N LEU A 78 9.80 17.38 -15.92
CA LEU A 78 9.85 17.97 -17.26
C LEU A 78 9.52 19.47 -17.26
N GLY A 79 8.63 19.91 -16.39
CA GLY A 79 8.23 21.31 -16.24
C GLY A 79 7.25 21.82 -17.30
N PHE A 80 6.74 20.95 -18.17
CA PHE A 80 5.80 21.32 -19.24
C PHE A 80 4.80 20.20 -19.54
N ASP A 81 3.65 20.60 -20.13
CA ASP A 81 2.60 19.68 -20.55
C ASP A 81 3.02 18.93 -21.82
N THR A 82 3.20 17.62 -21.70
CA THR A 82 3.59 16.76 -22.82
C THR A 82 2.45 16.45 -23.79
N GLN A 83 1.20 16.82 -23.54
CA GLN A 83 0.09 16.64 -24.48
C GLN A 83 0.32 17.39 -25.79
N ASN A 84 0.89 18.59 -25.70
CA ASN A 84 1.09 19.50 -26.83
C ASN A 84 2.50 19.41 -27.42
N THR A 85 3.51 19.02 -26.63
CA THR A 85 4.90 18.92 -27.09
C THR A 85 5.67 17.87 -26.31
N ARG A 86 6.72 17.33 -26.92
CA ARG A 86 7.63 16.35 -26.31
C ARG A 86 9.02 16.90 -26.04
N ALA A 87 9.28 18.08 -26.51
CA ALA A 87 10.53 18.80 -26.32
C ALA A 87 10.24 20.18 -25.74
N PHE A 88 11.03 20.57 -24.75
CA PHE A 88 10.92 21.93 -24.20
C PHE A 88 11.34 22.96 -25.25
N THR A 89 10.40 23.77 -25.70
CA THR A 89 10.63 24.92 -26.60
C THR A 89 9.99 26.13 -25.96
N LEU A 90 10.80 27.16 -25.68
CA LEU A 90 10.44 28.33 -24.89
C LEU A 90 9.16 29.09 -25.31
N ASN A 91 8.76 28.99 -26.58
CA ASN A 91 7.67 29.82 -27.13
C ASN A 91 6.34 29.08 -27.34
N GLN A 92 6.26 27.78 -27.11
CA GLN A 92 5.06 26.98 -27.42
C GLN A 92 4.65 25.99 -26.33
N THR A 93 5.40 25.88 -25.21
CA THR A 93 5.15 24.94 -24.14
C THR A 93 4.26 25.56 -23.05
N ILE A 94 3.25 24.79 -22.63
CA ILE A 94 2.46 25.13 -21.44
C ILE A 94 3.27 24.70 -20.23
N LYS A 95 3.83 25.66 -19.49
CA LYS A 95 4.58 25.39 -18.26
C LYS A 95 3.68 24.88 -17.15
N MET A 96 4.13 23.83 -16.47
CA MET A 96 3.45 23.25 -15.29
C MET A 96 4.46 22.86 -14.20
N GLY A 97 3.97 22.73 -12.98
CA GLY A 97 4.80 22.30 -11.85
C GLY A 97 6.12 23.07 -11.72
N VAL A 98 7.23 22.34 -11.74
CA VAL A 98 8.60 22.90 -11.61
C VAL A 98 8.96 23.86 -12.73
N GLY A 99 8.36 23.74 -13.91
CA GLY A 99 8.57 24.66 -15.02
C GLY A 99 8.11 26.11 -14.77
N ARG A 100 7.36 26.35 -13.70
CA ARG A 100 6.97 27.69 -13.24
C ARG A 100 7.96 28.32 -12.26
N ILE A 101 8.97 27.56 -11.85
CA ILE A 101 10.01 28.05 -10.94
C ILE A 101 10.98 28.93 -11.73
N PRO A 102 11.34 30.12 -11.23
CA PRO A 102 12.33 30.98 -11.86
C PRO A 102 13.66 30.24 -12.08
N GLY A 103 14.25 30.38 -13.28
CA GLY A 103 15.51 29.72 -13.64
C GLY A 103 15.36 28.30 -14.21
N PHE A 104 14.15 27.73 -14.23
CA PHE A 104 13.90 26.40 -14.81
C PHE A 104 14.12 26.37 -16.33
N ASP A 105 14.08 27.51 -17.01
CA ASP A 105 14.24 27.58 -18.47
C ASP A 105 15.61 27.08 -18.96
N ASP A 106 16.60 26.99 -18.08
CA ASP A 106 17.93 26.45 -18.36
C ASP A 106 17.97 24.91 -18.23
N ALA A 107 16.94 24.31 -17.61
CA ALA A 107 16.82 22.87 -17.44
C ALA A 107 16.07 22.26 -18.64
N ILE A 108 16.80 21.56 -19.52
CA ILE A 108 16.24 20.96 -20.73
C ILE A 108 16.15 19.44 -20.55
N ALA A 109 14.95 18.90 -20.69
CA ALA A 109 14.70 17.47 -20.76
C ALA A 109 13.68 17.18 -21.88
N HIS A 110 13.64 15.93 -22.34
CA HIS A 110 12.78 15.50 -23.43
C HIS A 110 11.94 14.27 -23.05
N SER A 111 10.80 14.07 -23.74
CA SER A 111 9.98 12.87 -23.59
C SER A 111 9.52 12.33 -24.94
N TYR A 112 9.60 11.00 -25.13
CA TYR A 112 8.98 10.33 -26.28
C TYR A 112 7.53 9.91 -26.01
N THR A 113 7.04 10.07 -24.77
CA THR A 113 5.70 9.74 -24.33
C THR A 113 4.95 11.00 -23.88
N THR A 114 3.62 10.93 -23.79
CA THR A 114 2.79 12.08 -23.40
C THR A 114 1.78 11.69 -22.33
N SER A 115 1.21 12.67 -21.62
CA SER A 115 0.19 12.47 -20.59
C SER A 115 -1.20 12.09 -21.13
N LEU A 116 -1.40 12.04 -22.46
CA LEU A 116 -2.61 11.48 -23.05
C LEU A 116 -2.71 9.96 -22.79
N ASP A 117 -3.90 9.42 -22.64
CA ASP A 117 -4.13 7.98 -22.50
C ASP A 117 -3.58 7.17 -23.68
N THR A 118 -3.60 7.75 -24.87
CA THR A 118 -3.02 7.21 -26.11
C THR A 118 -1.56 7.55 -26.30
N GLY A 119 -0.95 8.32 -25.37
CA GLY A 119 0.39 8.88 -25.47
C GLY A 119 1.53 7.93 -25.07
N ASP A 120 1.30 6.61 -25.07
CA ASP A 120 2.32 5.60 -24.77
C ASP A 120 3.38 5.53 -25.88
N PHE A 121 4.50 4.84 -25.62
CA PHE A 121 5.60 4.73 -26.57
C PHE A 121 5.18 4.06 -27.88
N THR A 122 5.46 4.72 -29.00
CA THR A 122 5.40 4.14 -30.34
C THR A 122 6.66 4.51 -31.13
N LYS A 123 7.11 3.61 -32.01
CA LYS A 123 8.27 3.90 -32.91
C LYS A 123 8.03 5.16 -33.74
N ARG A 124 6.80 5.34 -34.24
CA ARG A 124 6.44 6.52 -35.03
C ARG A 124 6.59 7.80 -34.21
N ALA A 125 6.07 7.80 -32.98
CA ALA A 125 6.15 8.95 -32.10
C ALA A 125 7.60 9.32 -31.74
N ALA A 126 8.44 8.33 -31.47
CA ALA A 126 9.86 8.56 -31.19
C ALA A 126 10.61 9.13 -32.40
N ASN A 127 10.36 8.60 -33.61
CA ASN A 127 11.00 9.08 -34.83
C ASN A 127 10.55 10.47 -35.27
N THR A 128 9.35 10.93 -34.83
CA THR A 128 8.78 12.26 -35.17
C THR A 128 8.89 13.26 -34.02
N ALA A 129 9.59 12.94 -32.93
CA ALA A 129 9.65 13.79 -31.73
C ALA A 129 10.41 15.12 -31.91
N GLY A 130 11.09 15.32 -33.03
CA GLY A 130 11.81 16.57 -33.33
C GLY A 130 13.18 16.71 -32.69
N PHE A 131 13.64 15.71 -31.92
CA PHE A 131 15.00 15.61 -31.41
C PHE A 131 15.54 14.18 -31.59
N ASN A 132 16.84 14.04 -31.56
CA ASN A 132 17.48 12.78 -31.84
C ASN A 132 17.84 12.01 -30.53
N PHE A 133 17.99 10.69 -30.59
CA PHE A 133 18.34 9.85 -29.44
C PHE A 133 19.68 10.23 -28.79
N TYR A 134 20.61 10.80 -29.56
CA TYR A 134 21.98 11.09 -29.12
C TYR A 134 22.15 12.47 -28.45
N VAL A 135 21.04 13.22 -28.23
CA VAL A 135 21.13 14.48 -27.47
C VAL A 135 21.71 14.23 -26.07
N PRO A 136 22.54 15.15 -25.55
CA PRO A 136 23.11 15.00 -24.20
C PRO A 136 22.08 15.17 -23.09
N GLN A 137 20.99 15.87 -23.37
CA GLN A 137 19.92 16.13 -22.40
C GLN A 137 19.22 14.84 -21.96
N PRO A 138 18.68 14.79 -20.74
CA PRO A 138 17.90 13.66 -20.26
C PRO A 138 16.66 13.39 -21.10
N ILE A 139 16.42 12.13 -21.41
CA ILE A 139 15.22 11.65 -22.09
C ILE A 139 14.45 10.78 -21.12
N VAL A 140 13.17 11.10 -20.89
CA VAL A 140 12.25 10.33 -20.06
C VAL A 140 11.21 9.64 -20.92
N LEU A 141 10.92 8.38 -20.61
CA LEU A 141 9.83 7.61 -21.20
C LEU A 141 8.97 7.03 -20.08
N VAL A 142 7.68 7.29 -20.13
CA VAL A 142 6.70 6.65 -19.24
C VAL A 142 5.91 5.63 -20.04
N VAL A 143 6.17 4.35 -19.77
CA VAL A 143 5.75 3.23 -20.60
C VAL A 143 4.87 2.28 -19.81
N LYS A 144 3.78 1.83 -20.41
CA LYS A 144 2.92 0.82 -19.83
C LYS A 144 3.58 -0.58 -19.87
N LYS A 145 3.42 -1.38 -18.83
CA LYS A 145 3.84 -2.79 -18.79
C LYS A 145 2.94 -3.65 -19.70
N ASN A 146 3.14 -3.51 -20.98
CA ASN A 146 2.42 -4.23 -22.03
C ASN A 146 3.41 -4.85 -23.02
N SER A 147 3.19 -6.12 -23.40
CA SER A 147 4.11 -6.86 -24.25
C SER A 147 4.35 -6.23 -25.62
N SER A 148 3.33 -5.63 -26.23
CA SER A 148 3.46 -4.98 -27.55
C SER A 148 4.24 -3.68 -27.45
N VAL A 149 3.99 -2.87 -26.40
CA VAL A 149 4.68 -1.59 -26.17
C VAL A 149 6.15 -1.84 -25.84
N LEU A 150 6.44 -2.76 -24.92
CA LEU A 150 7.83 -3.12 -24.54
C LEU A 150 8.60 -3.74 -25.71
N LYS A 151 7.94 -4.56 -26.53
CA LYS A 151 8.52 -5.06 -27.78
C LYS A 151 8.91 -3.91 -28.72
N ASN A 152 8.01 -2.96 -28.94
CA ASN A 152 8.26 -1.80 -29.80
C ASN A 152 9.43 -0.95 -29.28
N LEU A 153 9.48 -0.72 -27.95
CA LEU A 153 10.57 0.00 -27.30
C LEU A 153 11.91 -0.74 -27.46
N ARG A 154 11.97 -2.03 -27.13
CA ARG A 154 13.15 -2.86 -27.32
C ARG A 154 13.66 -2.83 -28.75
N ASP A 155 12.76 -3.07 -29.72
CA ASP A 155 13.11 -3.14 -31.12
C ASP A 155 13.56 -1.77 -31.68
N TRP A 156 13.04 -0.68 -31.13
CA TRP A 156 13.52 0.68 -31.45
C TRP A 156 14.90 0.92 -30.85
N LEU A 157 15.13 0.58 -29.57
CA LEU A 157 16.44 0.70 -28.92
C LEU A 157 17.51 -0.12 -29.65
N LYS A 158 17.18 -1.29 -30.18
CA LYS A 158 18.11 -2.09 -31.01
C LYS A 158 18.61 -1.35 -32.24
N THR A 159 17.88 -0.41 -32.79
CA THR A 159 18.35 0.41 -33.94
C THR A 159 19.47 1.39 -33.57
N HIS A 160 19.69 1.62 -32.27
CA HIS A 160 20.72 2.51 -31.73
C HIS A 160 21.93 1.77 -31.14
N THR A 161 22.03 0.44 -31.33
CA THR A 161 23.15 -0.35 -30.85
C THR A 161 24.33 -0.29 -31.80
N ALA A 162 25.56 -0.25 -31.23
CA ALA A 162 26.79 -0.54 -31.92
C ALA A 162 27.35 -1.84 -31.34
N ALA A 163 27.70 -2.82 -32.18
CA ALA A 163 28.11 -4.17 -31.76
C ALA A 163 27.12 -4.84 -30.77
N GLY A 164 25.81 -4.59 -30.93
CA GLY A 164 24.76 -5.15 -30.09
C GLY A 164 24.57 -4.46 -28.73
N LYS A 165 25.29 -3.37 -28.45
CA LYS A 165 25.21 -2.60 -27.21
C LYS A 165 25.03 -1.10 -27.44
N ILE A 166 24.41 -0.43 -26.49
CA ILE A 166 24.34 1.03 -26.38
C ILE A 166 25.34 1.45 -25.30
N SER A 167 26.43 2.11 -25.72
CA SER A 167 27.47 2.61 -24.81
C SER A 167 27.33 4.10 -24.52
N VAL A 168 26.74 4.85 -25.44
CA VAL A 168 26.63 6.32 -25.39
C VAL A 168 25.64 6.84 -24.34
N LYS A 169 24.79 5.98 -23.80
CA LYS A 169 23.78 6.34 -22.80
C LYS A 169 23.92 5.47 -21.55
N SER A 170 23.85 6.11 -20.40
CA SER A 170 23.59 5.45 -19.12
C SER A 170 22.08 5.41 -18.88
N MET A 171 21.53 4.23 -18.56
CA MET A 171 20.10 4.03 -18.43
C MET A 171 19.71 3.74 -16.98
N LEU A 172 18.65 4.44 -16.51
CA LEU A 172 17.91 4.10 -15.31
C LEU A 172 16.50 3.62 -15.70
N LEU A 173 16.15 2.40 -15.31
CA LEU A 173 14.82 1.85 -15.47
C LEU A 173 14.15 1.74 -14.09
N ILE A 174 13.08 2.50 -13.89
CA ILE A 174 12.23 2.48 -12.70
C ILE A 174 11.01 1.65 -13.02
N ASP A 175 10.71 0.65 -12.18
CA ASP A 175 9.59 -0.26 -12.36
C ASP A 175 8.59 -0.07 -11.21
N ASP A 176 7.55 0.72 -11.42
CA ASP A 176 6.47 0.92 -10.45
C ASP A 176 5.55 -0.30 -10.41
N GLU A 177 5.12 -0.71 -9.22
CA GLU A 177 4.46 -2.00 -8.98
C GLU A 177 5.29 -3.19 -9.51
N ALA A 178 6.57 -3.26 -9.13
CA ALA A 178 7.51 -4.28 -9.61
C ALA A 178 7.11 -5.73 -9.25
N ASP A 179 6.24 -5.91 -8.26
CA ASP A 179 5.64 -7.20 -7.90
C ASP A 179 4.59 -7.68 -8.92
N ASN A 180 4.12 -6.80 -9.82
CA ASN A 180 3.07 -7.08 -10.78
C ASN A 180 3.59 -7.07 -12.22
N ALA A 181 3.29 -8.14 -12.98
CA ALA A 181 3.64 -8.36 -14.38
C ALA A 181 5.15 -8.45 -14.71
N SER A 182 6.02 -7.83 -13.90
CA SER A 182 7.48 -7.86 -14.11
C SER A 182 8.13 -9.16 -13.61
N VAL A 183 7.50 -9.84 -12.63
CA VAL A 183 8.00 -11.11 -12.09
C VAL A 183 7.73 -12.25 -13.08
N ASN A 184 8.76 -13.07 -13.32
CA ASN A 184 8.62 -14.26 -14.17
C ASN A 184 7.77 -15.33 -13.48
N THR A 185 6.68 -15.74 -14.11
CA THR A 185 5.79 -16.81 -13.62
C THR A 185 5.92 -18.12 -14.41
N ASN A 186 6.81 -18.19 -15.41
CA ASN A 186 7.08 -19.41 -16.14
C ASN A 186 8.09 -20.30 -15.40
N LYS A 187 8.10 -21.60 -15.71
CA LYS A 187 9.09 -22.54 -15.17
C LYS A 187 10.49 -22.20 -15.68
N ALA A 188 11.52 -22.61 -14.94
CA ALA A 188 12.93 -22.34 -15.29
C ALA A 188 13.36 -22.93 -16.66
N ASP A 189 12.74 -24.04 -17.07
CA ASP A 189 12.94 -24.69 -18.35
C ASP A 189 12.24 -24.04 -19.54
N LYS A 190 11.43 -22.98 -19.28
CA LYS A 190 10.69 -22.24 -20.29
C LYS A 190 11.20 -20.82 -20.43
N HIS A 191 10.98 -20.24 -21.62
CA HIS A 191 11.22 -18.81 -21.81
C HIS A 191 10.50 -17.98 -20.75
N PRO A 192 11.09 -16.87 -20.25
CA PRO A 192 10.43 -15.98 -19.32
C PRO A 192 9.11 -15.43 -19.88
N THR A 193 8.25 -14.96 -19.00
CA THR A 193 7.04 -14.25 -19.43
C THR A 193 7.42 -13.09 -20.36
N ARG A 194 6.56 -12.78 -21.33
CA ARG A 194 6.90 -11.77 -22.37
C ARG A 194 7.32 -10.42 -21.79
N ILE A 195 6.63 -9.96 -20.74
CA ILE A 195 6.94 -8.66 -20.10
C ILE A 195 8.31 -8.74 -19.40
N ASN A 196 8.53 -9.74 -18.56
CA ASN A 196 9.82 -9.96 -17.90
C ASN A 196 10.96 -10.08 -18.92
N GLY A 197 10.78 -10.91 -19.97
CA GLY A 197 11.76 -11.08 -21.03
C GLY A 197 12.12 -9.78 -21.74
N TYR A 198 11.14 -8.95 -22.09
CA TYR A 198 11.41 -7.66 -22.74
C TYR A 198 12.12 -6.66 -21.81
N ILE A 199 11.78 -6.63 -20.51
CA ILE A 199 12.51 -5.80 -19.55
C ILE A 199 13.96 -6.22 -19.48
N ARG A 200 14.23 -7.53 -19.36
CA ARG A 200 15.60 -8.10 -19.37
C ARG A 200 16.34 -7.80 -20.67
N ASP A 201 15.68 -7.97 -21.82
CA ASP A 201 16.25 -7.62 -23.12
C ASP A 201 16.65 -6.13 -23.18
N ILE A 202 15.77 -5.22 -22.73
CA ILE A 202 16.03 -3.77 -22.73
C ILE A 202 17.24 -3.45 -21.84
N LEU A 203 17.30 -3.97 -20.61
CA LEU A 203 18.44 -3.80 -19.72
C LEU A 203 19.73 -4.33 -20.35
N GLY A 204 19.65 -5.49 -20.99
CA GLY A 204 20.76 -6.13 -21.66
C GLY A 204 21.31 -5.39 -22.89
N LEU A 205 20.58 -4.42 -23.45
CA LEU A 205 21.08 -3.60 -24.58
C LEU A 205 22.14 -2.56 -24.15
N PHE A 206 22.21 -2.20 -22.86
CA PHE A 206 23.08 -1.13 -22.39
C PHE A 206 24.35 -1.68 -21.72
N ASN A 207 25.48 -1.01 -21.92
CA ASN A 207 26.68 -1.27 -21.15
C ASN A 207 26.51 -0.81 -19.69
N ARG A 208 25.77 0.27 -19.47
CA ARG A 208 25.54 0.88 -18.17
C ARG A 208 24.05 0.97 -17.91
N SER A 209 23.53 0.11 -17.05
CA SER A 209 22.09 0.05 -16.74
C SER A 209 21.86 -0.13 -15.25
N ALA A 210 20.82 0.55 -14.73
CA ALA A 210 20.30 0.34 -13.40
C ALA A 210 18.79 0.04 -13.48
N TYR A 211 18.35 -0.96 -12.73
CA TYR A 211 16.97 -1.32 -12.52
C TYR A 211 16.58 -1.07 -11.06
N VAL A 212 15.55 -0.29 -10.83
CA VAL A 212 15.04 -0.01 -9.49
C VAL A 212 13.54 -0.32 -9.47
N GLY A 213 13.18 -1.43 -8.85
CA GLY A 213 11.79 -1.79 -8.61
C GLY A 213 11.21 -0.98 -7.45
N TYR A 214 9.97 -0.52 -7.58
CA TYR A 214 9.18 0.10 -6.50
C TYR A 214 7.96 -0.77 -6.22
N THR A 215 7.74 -1.11 -4.96
CA THR A 215 6.56 -1.89 -4.55
C THR A 215 6.13 -1.56 -3.13
N ALA A 216 4.86 -1.84 -2.81
CA ALA A 216 4.36 -1.86 -1.43
C ALA A 216 4.29 -3.29 -0.87
N THR A 217 4.36 -4.30 -1.76
CA THR A 217 4.18 -5.71 -1.46
C THR A 217 5.34 -6.53 -2.03
N PRO A 218 6.51 -6.51 -1.37
CA PRO A 218 7.76 -7.05 -1.92
C PRO A 218 7.81 -8.57 -2.01
N PHE A 219 6.75 -9.27 -1.54
CA PHE A 219 6.74 -10.72 -1.42
C PHE A 219 7.10 -11.46 -2.71
N ALA A 220 6.57 -11.02 -3.85
CA ALA A 220 6.87 -11.63 -5.13
C ALA A 220 8.31 -11.38 -5.59
N ASN A 221 8.87 -10.22 -5.27
CA ASN A 221 10.20 -9.81 -5.72
C ASN A 221 11.32 -10.55 -4.99
N ILE A 222 11.15 -10.84 -3.71
CA ILE A 222 12.14 -11.57 -2.92
C ILE A 222 12.18 -13.08 -3.24
N PHE A 223 11.16 -13.59 -3.92
CA PHE A 223 11.09 -14.99 -4.36
C PHE A 223 11.55 -15.20 -5.80
N ILE A 224 12.03 -14.16 -6.48
CA ILE A 224 12.70 -14.29 -7.79
C ILE A 224 13.98 -15.10 -7.58
N PRO A 225 14.30 -16.09 -8.45
CA PRO A 225 15.53 -16.84 -8.36
C PRO A 225 16.78 -15.94 -8.48
N LEU A 226 17.84 -16.32 -7.78
CA LEU A 226 19.18 -15.74 -7.93
C LEU A 226 19.76 -16.14 -9.29
N ASP A 227 19.29 -15.51 -10.35
CA ASP A 227 19.80 -15.63 -11.71
C ASP A 227 20.21 -14.23 -12.18
N ASP A 228 21.46 -14.07 -12.57
CA ASP A 228 22.01 -12.79 -13.04
C ASP A 228 21.21 -12.15 -14.16
N SER A 229 20.51 -12.96 -14.93
CA SER A 229 19.67 -12.49 -16.01
C SER A 229 18.27 -12.05 -15.55
N ASP A 230 17.77 -12.47 -14.37
CA ASP A 230 16.43 -12.12 -13.86
C ASP A 230 16.45 -10.79 -13.07
N LEU A 231 15.27 -10.33 -12.64
CA LEU A 231 15.04 -9.03 -12.00
C LEU A 231 15.13 -9.09 -10.46
N PHE A 232 15.80 -10.11 -9.91
CA PHE A 232 16.06 -10.18 -8.47
C PHE A 232 16.83 -8.92 -8.01
N PRO A 233 16.44 -8.26 -6.91
CA PRO A 233 17.08 -7.05 -6.41
C PRO A 233 18.40 -7.36 -5.67
N ARG A 234 19.37 -7.89 -6.37
CA ARG A 234 20.60 -8.46 -5.82
C ARG A 234 21.51 -7.46 -5.12
N ASP A 235 21.49 -6.18 -5.57
CA ASP A 235 22.44 -5.17 -5.09
C ASP A 235 21.95 -4.47 -3.83
N PHE A 236 20.66 -4.16 -3.72
CA PHE A 236 20.09 -3.48 -2.55
C PHE A 236 18.56 -3.61 -2.42
N ILE A 237 18.09 -3.52 -1.17
CA ILE A 237 16.68 -3.28 -0.84
C ILE A 237 16.65 -2.11 0.15
N ILE A 238 15.85 -1.08 -0.14
CA ILE A 238 15.68 0.11 0.71
C ILE A 238 14.24 0.24 1.14
N ASN A 239 13.99 0.34 2.45
CA ASN A 239 12.69 0.67 2.99
C ASN A 239 12.49 2.19 3.02
N LEU A 240 11.36 2.64 2.50
CA LEU A 240 10.86 3.99 2.71
C LEU A 240 10.06 4.01 4.01
N PRO A 241 10.46 4.81 5.01
CA PRO A 241 9.66 4.98 6.22
C PRO A 241 8.33 5.65 5.86
N ALA A 242 7.28 5.25 6.54
CA ALA A 242 6.01 5.95 6.44
C ALA A 242 6.12 7.32 7.13
N PRO A 243 5.61 8.40 6.53
CA PRO A 243 5.50 9.69 7.22
C PRO A 243 4.55 9.60 8.43
N ASP A 244 4.74 10.48 9.42
CA ASP A 244 3.99 10.44 10.68
C ASP A 244 2.47 10.60 10.50
N ASN A 245 2.06 11.36 9.50
CA ASN A 245 0.65 11.58 9.14
C ASN A 245 0.08 10.52 8.17
N TYR A 246 0.83 9.47 7.88
CA TYR A 246 0.36 8.36 7.07
C TYR A 246 -0.46 7.39 7.94
N ILE A 247 -1.61 6.97 7.42
CA ILE A 247 -2.45 5.94 8.01
C ILE A 247 -2.13 4.63 7.30
N GLY A 248 -1.37 3.78 7.98
CA GLY A 248 -0.94 2.49 7.48
C GLY A 248 -1.68 1.31 8.10
N PRO A 249 -1.37 0.09 7.63
CA PRO A 249 -1.96 -1.13 8.16
C PRO A 249 -1.70 -1.29 9.67
N GLU A 250 -0.53 -0.90 10.16
CA GLU A 250 -0.14 -0.96 11.56
C GLU A 250 -1.04 -0.12 12.47
N LYS A 251 -1.49 1.06 12.00
CA LYS A 251 -2.40 1.93 12.75
C LYS A 251 -3.85 1.46 12.72
N VAL A 252 -4.23 0.63 11.74
CA VAL A 252 -5.60 0.14 11.56
C VAL A 252 -5.79 -1.26 12.16
N PHE A 253 -4.82 -2.16 11.93
CA PHE A 253 -4.95 -3.57 12.28
C PHE A 253 -3.96 -4.03 13.38
N GLY A 254 -2.96 -3.21 13.71
CA GLY A 254 -1.91 -3.55 14.67
C GLY A 254 -0.81 -4.44 14.09
N THR A 255 0.23 -4.62 14.89
CA THR A 255 1.40 -5.46 14.59
C THR A 255 1.60 -6.58 15.59
N SER A 256 0.64 -6.79 16.50
CA SER A 256 0.67 -7.85 17.50
C SER A 256 -0.08 -9.09 17.02
N ALA A 257 0.45 -10.27 17.29
CA ALA A 257 -0.21 -11.54 16.96
C ALA A 257 -1.53 -11.72 17.76
N ILE A 258 -1.61 -11.15 18.95
CA ILE A 258 -2.79 -11.09 19.82
C ILE A 258 -3.14 -9.60 19.98
N PRO A 259 -4.43 -9.22 19.86
CA PRO A 259 -4.85 -7.85 20.12
C PRO A 259 -4.41 -7.41 21.52
N ASP A 260 -3.64 -6.33 21.59
CA ASP A 260 -3.28 -5.71 22.88
C ASP A 260 -4.20 -4.50 23.07
N GLU A 261 -4.85 -4.42 24.25
CA GLU A 261 -5.67 -3.25 24.63
C GLU A 261 -4.84 -1.95 24.69
N ASN A 262 -3.51 -2.05 24.71
CA ASN A 262 -2.59 -0.92 24.66
C ASN A 262 -2.12 -0.57 23.23
N ASP A 263 -2.55 -1.30 22.20
CA ASP A 263 -2.30 -0.91 20.81
C ASP A 263 -3.10 0.36 20.52
N ASP A 264 -2.42 1.47 20.24
CA ASP A 264 -3.04 2.76 19.90
C ASP A 264 -3.58 2.70 18.46
N LEU A 265 -4.60 1.86 18.25
CA LEU A 265 -5.23 1.64 16.96
C LEU A 265 -6.27 2.72 16.67
N LEU A 266 -6.39 3.07 15.40
CA LEU A 266 -7.49 3.92 14.94
C LEU A 266 -8.82 3.15 15.05
N PRO A 267 -9.82 3.68 15.76
CA PRO A 267 -11.11 3.02 15.96
C PRO A 267 -12.03 3.14 14.74
N ILE A 268 -11.51 2.79 13.55
CA ILE A 268 -12.22 2.96 12.27
C ILE A 268 -12.83 1.66 11.74
N VAL A 269 -12.49 0.51 12.31
CA VAL A 269 -12.95 -0.82 11.84
C VAL A 269 -14.30 -1.13 12.48
N ASN A 270 -15.30 -1.44 11.64
CA ASN A 270 -16.63 -1.88 12.02
C ASN A 270 -16.85 -3.28 11.45
N THR A 271 -17.27 -4.22 12.30
CA THR A 271 -17.50 -5.61 11.90
C THR A 271 -18.82 -5.76 11.17
N VAL A 272 -18.81 -6.52 10.07
CA VAL A 272 -19.97 -6.88 9.27
C VAL A 272 -20.21 -8.38 9.37
N ASP A 273 -21.39 -8.78 9.81
CA ASP A 273 -21.86 -10.17 9.93
C ASP A 273 -23.21 -10.44 9.28
N ASP A 274 -23.86 -9.37 8.75
CA ASP A 274 -25.21 -9.38 8.19
C ASP A 274 -25.25 -9.36 6.64
N SER A 275 -24.13 -9.66 5.95
CA SER A 275 -24.02 -9.47 4.50
C SER A 275 -24.11 -10.74 3.65
N ASP A 276 -24.05 -11.93 4.25
CA ASP A 276 -23.91 -13.20 3.52
C ASP A 276 -25.13 -13.57 2.67
N TYR A 277 -26.31 -13.10 3.07
CA TYR A 277 -27.53 -13.27 2.28
C TYR A 277 -27.63 -12.27 1.10
N PHE A 278 -26.96 -11.11 1.22
CA PHE A 278 -26.95 -10.09 0.17
C PHE A 278 -25.92 -10.42 -0.92
N VAL A 279 -24.69 -10.76 -0.52
CA VAL A 279 -23.66 -11.24 -1.45
C VAL A 279 -22.93 -12.42 -0.81
N PRO A 280 -23.35 -13.67 -1.12
CA PRO A 280 -22.73 -14.85 -0.55
C PRO A 280 -21.22 -14.92 -0.83
N PRO A 281 -20.36 -15.31 0.13
CA PRO A 281 -18.89 -15.27 -0.02
C PRO A 281 -18.36 -16.04 -1.23
N LYS A 282 -19.08 -17.08 -1.67
CA LYS A 282 -18.70 -17.94 -2.81
C LYS A 282 -19.63 -17.81 -4.02
N HIS A 283 -20.36 -16.67 -4.14
CA HIS A 283 -21.28 -16.45 -5.26
C HIS A 283 -20.57 -16.54 -6.62
N ARG A 284 -21.34 -16.96 -7.62
CA ARG A 284 -20.92 -17.06 -9.03
C ARG A 284 -21.57 -15.95 -9.84
N LYS A 285 -21.06 -15.74 -11.05
CA LYS A 285 -21.56 -14.70 -11.95
C LYS A 285 -23.05 -14.84 -12.26
N ASP A 286 -23.51 -16.07 -12.39
CA ASP A 286 -24.86 -16.42 -12.86
C ASP A 286 -25.79 -16.86 -11.71
N ASP A 287 -25.39 -16.68 -10.46
CA ASP A 287 -26.25 -16.91 -9.29
C ASP A 287 -27.33 -15.82 -9.20
N ASP A 288 -28.43 -16.13 -8.49
CA ASP A 288 -29.52 -15.18 -8.25
C ASP A 288 -29.02 -13.94 -7.52
N MET A 289 -29.36 -12.77 -8.05
CA MET A 289 -28.94 -11.50 -7.47
C MET A 289 -29.90 -11.05 -6.36
N PRO A 290 -29.39 -10.33 -5.32
CA PRO A 290 -30.22 -9.86 -4.22
C PRO A 290 -31.28 -8.85 -4.69
N SER A 291 -32.40 -8.79 -3.98
CA SER A 291 -33.39 -7.74 -4.18
C SER A 291 -33.02 -6.48 -3.42
N ILE A 292 -33.72 -5.37 -3.70
CA ILE A 292 -33.54 -4.12 -2.95
C ILE A 292 -33.88 -4.27 -1.46
N TYR A 293 -34.79 -5.18 -1.13
CA TYR A 293 -35.19 -5.44 0.26
C TYR A 293 -34.13 -6.21 1.05
N ASP A 294 -33.14 -6.76 0.36
CA ASP A 294 -32.06 -7.57 0.95
C ASP A 294 -30.84 -6.71 1.34
N ILE A 295 -30.90 -5.39 1.21
CA ILE A 295 -29.76 -4.52 1.58
C ILE A 295 -29.45 -4.63 3.10
N PRO A 296 -28.21 -4.99 3.50
CA PRO A 296 -27.84 -5.17 4.89
C PRO A 296 -27.92 -3.87 5.70
N GLU A 297 -28.26 -3.97 6.98
CA GLU A 297 -28.27 -2.81 7.88
C GLU A 297 -26.87 -2.19 8.04
N SER A 298 -25.82 -3.03 8.02
CA SER A 298 -24.44 -2.56 8.01
C SER A 298 -24.13 -1.70 6.77
N LEU A 299 -24.64 -2.05 5.58
CA LEU A 299 -24.47 -1.25 4.37
C LEU A 299 -25.31 0.04 4.39
N LYS A 300 -26.53 -0.01 4.93
CA LYS A 300 -27.35 1.19 5.15
C LYS A 300 -26.64 2.16 6.12
N THR A 301 -26.06 1.62 7.19
CA THR A 301 -25.26 2.40 8.16
C THR A 301 -24.03 3.00 7.48
N ALA A 302 -23.30 2.25 6.66
CA ALA A 302 -22.14 2.76 5.92
C ALA A 302 -22.50 3.92 4.97
N ILE A 303 -23.65 3.85 4.29
CA ILE A 303 -24.15 4.95 3.43
C ILE A 303 -24.48 6.19 4.28
N LYS A 304 -25.16 6.02 5.42
CA LYS A 304 -25.45 7.12 6.36
C LYS A 304 -24.16 7.74 6.90
N CYS A 305 -23.17 6.91 7.27
CA CYS A 305 -21.83 7.37 7.67
C CYS A 305 -21.16 8.21 6.59
N PHE A 306 -21.26 7.82 5.32
CA PHE A 306 -20.68 8.62 4.24
C PHE A 306 -21.37 9.98 4.08
N ILE A 307 -22.71 10.04 4.19
CA ILE A 307 -23.47 11.29 4.16
C ILE A 307 -23.05 12.21 5.32
N ILE A 308 -22.98 11.68 6.56
CA ILE A 308 -22.52 12.41 7.75
C ILE A 308 -21.10 12.93 7.53
N THR A 309 -20.20 12.09 7.03
CA THR A 309 -18.81 12.49 6.74
C THR A 309 -18.75 13.65 5.76
N CYS A 310 -19.54 13.63 4.67
CA CYS A 310 -19.60 14.73 3.72
C CYS A 310 -20.10 16.03 4.39
N ALA A 311 -21.10 15.93 5.28
CA ALA A 311 -21.62 17.08 6.02
C ALA A 311 -20.58 17.65 7.00
N ILE A 312 -19.90 16.80 7.79
CA ILE A 312 -18.85 17.25 8.72
C ILE A 312 -17.68 17.88 7.95
N ARG A 313 -17.26 17.31 6.85
CA ARG A 313 -16.18 17.90 6.02
C ARG A 313 -16.59 19.25 5.45
N ALA A 314 -17.86 19.43 5.07
CA ALA A 314 -18.38 20.74 4.67
C ALA A 314 -18.36 21.74 5.85
N ALA A 315 -18.77 21.33 7.05
CA ALA A 315 -18.68 22.15 8.26
C ALA A 315 -17.24 22.56 8.61
N ARG A 316 -16.24 21.72 8.23
CA ARG A 316 -14.78 22.02 8.34
C ARG A 316 -14.24 22.87 7.19
N GLY A 317 -15.06 23.39 6.29
CA GLY A 317 -14.64 24.19 5.13
C GLY A 317 -14.01 23.36 4.00
N GLN A 318 -14.28 22.06 3.96
CA GLN A 318 -13.80 21.14 2.92
C GLN A 318 -14.85 20.81 1.85
N GLU A 319 -15.89 21.63 1.69
CA GLU A 319 -17.02 21.40 0.77
C GLU A 319 -16.59 21.33 -0.73
N LYS A 320 -15.40 21.86 -1.05
CA LYS A 320 -14.79 21.81 -2.39
C LYS A 320 -13.75 20.71 -2.55
N LYS A 321 -13.55 19.88 -1.53
CA LYS A 321 -12.65 18.73 -1.61
C LYS A 321 -13.40 17.50 -2.11
N HIS A 322 -12.66 16.56 -2.69
CA HIS A 322 -13.22 15.28 -3.09
C HIS A 322 -13.66 14.45 -1.87
N ASN A 323 -14.78 13.76 -1.99
CA ASN A 323 -15.28 12.79 -1.03
C ASN A 323 -15.58 11.48 -1.75
N SER A 324 -15.09 10.37 -1.23
CA SER A 324 -15.34 9.07 -1.82
C SER A 324 -15.72 8.03 -0.76
N MET A 325 -16.69 7.21 -1.12
CA MET A 325 -17.01 5.96 -0.45
C MET A 325 -16.70 4.80 -1.40
N LEU A 326 -16.11 3.73 -0.87
CA LEU A 326 -15.83 2.50 -1.61
C LEU A 326 -16.80 1.40 -1.19
N ILE A 327 -17.47 0.76 -2.15
CA ILE A 327 -18.19 -0.49 -1.96
C ILE A 327 -17.51 -1.56 -2.83
N HIS A 328 -16.85 -2.52 -2.19
CA HIS A 328 -16.06 -3.55 -2.84
C HIS A 328 -16.40 -4.93 -2.28
N ILE A 329 -17.44 -5.56 -2.85
CA ILE A 329 -18.01 -6.82 -2.36
C ILE A 329 -17.78 -7.95 -3.37
N THR A 330 -17.80 -7.65 -4.68
CA THR A 330 -17.76 -8.64 -5.74
C THR A 330 -16.79 -8.28 -6.86
N ARG A 331 -16.28 -9.31 -7.56
CA ARG A 331 -15.45 -9.14 -8.78
C ARG A 331 -16.27 -9.09 -10.07
N PHE A 332 -17.53 -9.51 -10.03
CA PHE A 332 -18.37 -9.67 -11.23
C PHE A 332 -19.06 -8.34 -11.60
N GLN A 333 -18.88 -7.88 -12.83
CA GLN A 333 -19.42 -6.60 -13.31
C GLN A 333 -20.96 -6.57 -13.29
N SER A 334 -21.64 -7.68 -13.62
CA SER A 334 -23.10 -7.77 -13.55
C SER A 334 -23.62 -7.49 -12.13
N TRP A 335 -22.97 -8.10 -11.13
CA TRP A 335 -23.27 -7.90 -9.72
C TRP A 335 -22.97 -6.47 -9.28
N GLN A 336 -21.84 -5.89 -9.71
CA GLN A 336 -21.48 -4.49 -9.37
C GLN A 336 -22.54 -3.51 -9.88
N ASN A 337 -23.03 -3.69 -11.11
CA ASN A 337 -24.06 -2.83 -11.67
C ASN A 337 -25.40 -3.00 -10.92
N HIS A 338 -25.78 -4.24 -10.60
CA HIS A 338 -26.99 -4.50 -9.84
C HIS A 338 -26.92 -3.92 -8.41
N ILE A 339 -25.81 -4.11 -7.71
CA ILE A 339 -25.56 -3.50 -6.39
C ILE A 339 -25.59 -1.97 -6.49
N LYS A 340 -25.03 -1.40 -7.57
CA LYS A 340 -25.11 0.04 -7.83
C LYS A 340 -26.55 0.53 -7.88
N ASP A 341 -27.45 -0.19 -8.58
CA ASP A 341 -28.85 0.21 -8.69
C ASP A 341 -29.57 0.13 -7.33
N ILE A 342 -29.30 -0.89 -6.52
CA ILE A 342 -29.83 -1.03 -5.15
C ILE A 342 -29.34 0.12 -4.25
N VAL A 343 -28.03 0.38 -4.26
CA VAL A 343 -27.42 1.45 -3.45
C VAL A 343 -27.93 2.82 -3.89
N GLU A 344 -28.09 3.04 -5.19
CA GLU A 344 -28.63 4.31 -5.72
C GLU A 344 -30.09 4.51 -5.27
N GLN A 345 -30.90 3.47 -5.27
CA GLN A 345 -32.29 3.56 -4.79
C GLN A 345 -32.34 3.86 -3.29
N GLN A 346 -31.51 3.19 -2.48
CA GLN A 346 -31.42 3.45 -1.04
C GLN A 346 -30.89 4.86 -0.77
N PHE A 347 -29.90 5.32 -1.53
CA PHE A 347 -29.37 6.68 -1.40
C PHE A 347 -30.43 7.74 -1.79
N ARG A 348 -31.21 7.52 -2.85
CA ARG A 348 -32.29 8.42 -3.25
C ARG A 348 -33.38 8.53 -2.15
N TYR A 349 -33.69 7.43 -1.48
CA TYR A 349 -34.55 7.44 -0.33
C TYR A 349 -34.02 8.37 0.76
N TYR A 350 -32.78 8.20 1.21
CA TYR A 350 -32.16 9.09 2.22
C TYR A 350 -32.13 10.55 1.76
N LYS A 351 -31.81 10.79 0.49
CA LYS A 351 -31.82 12.15 -0.06
C LYS A 351 -33.19 12.81 0.02
N SER A 352 -34.25 12.09 -0.33
CA SER A 352 -35.64 12.57 -0.23
C SER A 352 -36.04 12.88 1.21
N GLU A 353 -35.75 11.98 2.15
CA GLU A 353 -36.10 12.16 3.55
C GLU A 353 -35.32 13.30 4.24
N ILE A 354 -34.02 13.48 3.86
CA ILE A 354 -33.22 14.63 4.31
C ILE A 354 -33.80 15.94 3.74
N GLU A 355 -34.21 15.96 2.47
CA GLU A 355 -34.85 17.12 1.87
C GLU A 355 -36.19 17.48 2.54
N ALA A 356 -36.97 16.47 2.89
CA ALA A 356 -38.23 16.62 3.64
C ALA A 356 -38.01 16.97 5.12
N ASN A 357 -36.75 16.87 5.62
CA ASN A 357 -36.42 17.00 7.04
C ASN A 357 -37.24 16.04 7.92
N ASP A 358 -37.40 14.78 7.47
CA ASP A 358 -38.15 13.76 8.18
C ASP A 358 -37.59 13.50 9.58
N PRO A 359 -38.41 13.64 10.66
CA PRO A 359 -37.88 13.53 12.03
C PRO A 359 -37.30 12.15 12.36
N SER A 360 -37.84 11.07 11.80
CA SER A 360 -37.40 9.70 12.07
C SER A 360 -36.01 9.46 11.47
N ILE A 361 -35.84 9.86 10.23
CA ILE A 361 -34.55 9.73 9.54
C ILE A 361 -33.50 10.67 10.15
N MET A 362 -33.87 11.90 10.49
CA MET A 362 -32.94 12.81 11.18
C MET A 362 -32.48 12.26 12.53
N GLU A 363 -33.36 11.57 13.26
CA GLU A 363 -33.01 10.91 14.52
C GLU A 363 -32.05 9.72 14.29
N GLU A 364 -32.23 8.94 13.21
CA GLU A 364 -31.28 7.88 12.87
C GLU A 364 -29.87 8.44 12.58
N PHE A 365 -29.78 9.54 11.83
CA PHE A 365 -28.51 10.22 11.55
C PHE A 365 -27.89 10.80 12.83
N ARG A 366 -28.72 11.40 13.72
CA ARG A 366 -28.25 11.92 15.00
C ARG A 366 -27.66 10.83 15.88
N ARG A 367 -28.31 9.67 15.96
CA ARG A 367 -27.79 8.54 16.75
C ARG A 367 -26.43 8.06 16.23
N ILE A 368 -26.26 7.89 14.94
CA ILE A 368 -24.96 7.52 14.36
C ILE A 368 -23.88 8.57 14.66
N PHE A 369 -24.27 9.83 14.72
CA PHE A 369 -23.35 10.92 15.01
C PHE A 369 -22.96 11.00 16.50
N GLU A 370 -23.91 10.81 17.45
CA GLU A 370 -23.71 11.07 18.89
C GLU A 370 -23.64 9.81 19.76
N GLU A 371 -24.24 8.68 19.35
CA GLU A 371 -24.47 7.55 20.24
C GLU A 371 -23.66 6.32 19.80
N ASP A 372 -22.86 5.77 20.70
CA ASP A 372 -22.19 4.49 20.49
C ASP A 372 -23.21 3.35 20.57
N ASN A 373 -22.98 2.30 19.78
CA ASN A 373 -23.72 1.06 19.89
C ASN A 373 -22.77 -0.16 19.89
N VAL A 374 -23.32 -1.37 19.87
CA VAL A 374 -22.52 -2.61 19.89
C VAL A 374 -21.65 -2.76 18.65
N ASP A 375 -22.12 -2.25 17.50
CA ASP A 375 -21.51 -2.49 16.19
C ASP A 375 -20.58 -1.36 15.75
N TYR A 376 -20.76 -0.14 16.28
CA TYR A 376 -19.92 1.01 15.90
C TYR A 376 -19.82 2.06 17.02
N LYS A 377 -18.73 2.81 17.01
CA LYS A 377 -18.57 4.05 17.79
C LYS A 377 -19.08 5.25 17.00
N SER A 378 -19.70 6.20 17.70
CA SER A 378 -20.21 7.46 17.13
C SER A 378 -19.09 8.35 16.58
N TYR A 379 -19.45 9.35 15.79
CA TYR A 379 -18.49 10.34 15.30
C TYR A 379 -17.91 11.19 16.43
N THR A 380 -18.75 11.55 17.40
CA THR A 380 -18.32 12.34 18.58
C THR A 380 -17.30 11.57 19.41
N THR A 381 -17.54 10.31 19.72
CA THR A 381 -16.63 9.47 20.49
C THR A 381 -15.28 9.28 19.76
N ILE A 382 -15.30 8.93 18.46
CA ILE A 382 -14.06 8.73 17.71
C ILE A 382 -13.25 10.03 17.57
N THR A 383 -13.91 11.16 17.31
CA THR A 383 -13.22 12.46 17.25
C THR A 383 -12.58 12.79 18.59
N GLU A 384 -13.26 12.54 19.70
CA GLU A 384 -12.71 12.76 21.05
C GLU A 384 -11.54 11.85 21.35
N GLU A 385 -11.64 10.55 21.05
CA GLU A 385 -10.54 9.59 21.21
C GLU A 385 -9.28 10.01 20.43
N ILE A 386 -9.45 10.44 19.17
CA ILE A 386 -8.32 10.89 18.34
C ILE A 386 -7.70 12.20 18.86
N LEU A 387 -8.52 13.16 19.28
CA LEU A 387 -8.02 14.41 19.85
C LEU A 387 -7.28 14.20 21.18
N ASN A 388 -7.65 13.17 21.95
CA ASN A 388 -7.01 12.83 23.23
C ASN A 388 -5.87 11.82 23.09
N SER A 389 -5.70 11.20 21.92
CA SER A 389 -4.64 10.23 21.67
C SER A 389 -3.26 10.89 21.63
N LYS A 390 -2.28 10.29 22.31
CA LYS A 390 -0.88 10.77 22.29
C LYS A 390 -0.24 10.61 20.91
N SER A 391 -0.66 9.60 20.14
CA SER A 391 -0.13 9.33 18.80
C SER A 391 -0.68 10.27 17.75
N TYR A 392 -1.86 10.85 17.96
CA TYR A 392 -2.53 11.75 17.02
C TYR A 392 -2.59 13.20 17.50
N TYR A 393 -2.18 13.48 18.74
CA TYR A 393 -2.13 14.83 19.29
C TYR A 393 -1.24 15.75 18.43
N ASN A 394 -1.81 16.85 17.95
CA ASN A 394 -1.18 17.84 17.05
C ASN A 394 -0.80 17.37 15.64
N ILE A 395 -1.17 16.14 15.20
CA ILE A 395 -0.89 15.70 13.82
C ILE A 395 -1.76 16.47 12.81
N ASP A 396 -3.00 16.83 13.20
CA ASP A 396 -3.93 17.50 12.30
C ASP A 396 -4.80 18.53 13.01
N SER A 397 -4.44 19.81 12.86
CA SER A 397 -5.16 20.94 13.45
C SER A 397 -6.56 21.21 12.85
N GLN A 398 -6.92 20.51 11.77
CA GLN A 398 -8.24 20.67 11.15
C GLN A 398 -9.30 19.77 11.77
N ILE A 399 -8.91 18.79 12.59
CA ILE A 399 -9.84 17.94 13.32
C ILE A 399 -10.44 18.73 14.49
N LYS A 400 -11.77 18.77 14.55
CA LYS A 400 -12.51 19.46 15.64
C LYS A 400 -13.82 18.73 15.90
N GLN A 401 -14.30 18.84 17.14
CA GLN A 401 -15.64 18.45 17.52
C GLN A 401 -16.68 19.38 16.86
N HIS A 402 -17.84 18.80 16.55
CA HIS A 402 -18.99 19.51 16.03
C HIS A 402 -20.24 19.13 16.83
N THR A 403 -21.23 20.01 16.84
CA THR A 403 -22.57 19.71 17.39
C THR A 403 -23.45 19.10 16.30
N TRP A 404 -24.48 18.35 16.72
CA TRP A 404 -25.44 17.81 15.77
C TRP A 404 -26.12 18.91 14.93
N GLU A 405 -26.50 20.01 15.54
CA GLU A 405 -27.16 21.12 14.84
C GLU A 405 -26.27 21.74 13.75
N GLU A 406 -24.98 21.84 14.01
CA GLU A 406 -24.00 22.25 13.00
C GLU A 406 -23.99 21.26 11.83
N VAL A 407 -23.81 19.96 12.10
CA VAL A 407 -23.71 18.91 11.07
C VAL A 407 -25.03 18.80 10.29
N LYS A 408 -26.15 18.83 10.98
CA LYS A 408 -27.52 18.78 10.41
C LYS A 408 -27.71 19.86 9.34
N SER A 409 -27.20 21.07 9.56
CA SER A 409 -27.34 22.18 8.59
C SER A 409 -26.60 21.90 7.25
N PHE A 410 -25.60 21.02 7.23
CA PHE A 410 -24.85 20.64 6.04
C PHE A 410 -25.34 19.33 5.40
N LEU A 411 -26.26 18.57 5.98
CA LEU A 411 -26.72 17.30 5.41
C LEU A 411 -27.35 17.48 4.02
N TYR A 412 -28.27 18.43 3.89
CA TYR A 412 -28.95 18.68 2.61
C TYR A 412 -27.98 19.13 1.51
N PRO A 413 -27.11 20.13 1.70
CA PRO A 413 -26.08 20.47 0.71
C PRO A 413 -25.16 19.31 0.36
N ALA A 414 -24.82 18.44 1.31
CA ALA A 414 -23.94 17.30 1.08
C ALA A 414 -24.58 16.25 0.18
N VAL A 415 -25.86 15.85 0.44
CA VAL A 415 -26.54 14.83 -0.39
C VAL A 415 -26.82 15.29 -1.82
N GLN A 416 -26.90 16.60 -2.07
CA GLN A 416 -27.08 17.11 -3.42
C GLN A 416 -25.87 16.86 -4.34
N LYS A 417 -24.67 16.76 -3.76
CA LYS A 417 -23.41 16.53 -4.51
C LYS A 417 -23.06 15.05 -4.68
N ILE A 418 -23.68 14.14 -3.93
CA ILE A 418 -23.32 12.72 -3.95
C ILE A 418 -23.90 12.04 -5.19
N GLU A 419 -23.02 11.35 -5.93
CA GLU A 419 -23.37 10.50 -7.07
C GLU A 419 -23.00 9.04 -6.78
N VAL A 420 -23.81 8.09 -7.28
CA VAL A 420 -23.53 6.66 -7.18
C VAL A 420 -23.02 6.14 -8.52
N LYS A 421 -21.80 5.59 -8.57
CA LYS A 421 -21.14 5.16 -9.79
C LYS A 421 -20.62 3.73 -9.70
N SER A 422 -20.81 2.94 -10.78
CA SER A 422 -20.15 1.65 -10.97
C SER A 422 -18.84 1.86 -11.73
N ILE A 423 -17.72 1.48 -11.13
CA ILE A 423 -16.38 1.63 -11.70
C ILE A 423 -15.86 0.27 -12.15
N ASN A 424 -16.05 -0.05 -13.41
CA ASN A 424 -15.63 -1.32 -14.00
C ASN A 424 -14.86 -1.13 -15.32
N GLY A 425 -14.34 -2.23 -15.90
CA GLY A 425 -13.49 -2.18 -17.08
C GLY A 425 -14.18 -1.73 -18.37
N SER A 426 -15.52 -1.81 -18.42
CA SER A 426 -16.35 -1.52 -19.61
C SER A 426 -17.04 -0.16 -19.57
N SER A 427 -17.15 0.47 -18.39
CA SER A 427 -17.80 1.76 -18.25
C SER A 427 -16.84 2.89 -18.59
N GLY A 428 -17.34 3.87 -19.36
CA GLY A 428 -16.69 5.16 -19.53
C GLY A 428 -16.66 6.01 -18.24
N ASP A 429 -17.11 5.46 -17.11
CA ASP A 429 -17.15 6.10 -15.81
C ASP A 429 -15.73 6.19 -15.21
N SER A 430 -14.95 7.13 -15.73
CA SER A 430 -13.74 7.58 -15.06
C SER A 430 -14.13 8.58 -13.97
N LEU A 431 -13.55 8.44 -12.78
CA LEU A 431 -13.64 9.51 -11.79
C LEU A 431 -12.68 10.62 -12.22
N THR A 432 -13.24 11.70 -12.77
CA THR A 432 -12.47 12.82 -13.30
C THR A 432 -12.11 13.81 -12.18
N TYR A 433 -11.36 13.33 -11.18
CA TYR A 433 -10.95 14.18 -10.04
C TYR A 433 -10.18 15.42 -10.50
N TYR A 434 -9.25 15.27 -11.43
CA TYR A 434 -8.46 16.38 -11.93
C TYR A 434 -9.31 17.48 -12.60
N GLU A 435 -10.30 17.09 -13.41
CA GLU A 435 -11.21 18.03 -14.06
C GLU A 435 -12.11 18.78 -13.07
N ASN A 436 -12.38 18.15 -11.92
CA ASN A 436 -13.24 18.66 -10.86
C ASN A 436 -12.49 19.19 -9.63
N GLU A 437 -11.19 19.45 -9.72
CA GLU A 437 -10.36 19.88 -8.59
C GLU A 437 -10.89 21.15 -7.91
N LYS A 438 -11.48 22.07 -8.66
CA LYS A 438 -12.01 23.35 -8.14
C LYS A 438 -13.28 23.21 -7.31
N ASN A 439 -14.13 22.23 -7.63
CA ASN A 439 -15.46 22.09 -7.03
C ASN A 439 -15.57 20.86 -6.11
N GLY A 440 -14.65 19.91 -6.27
CA GLY A 440 -14.73 18.60 -5.65
C GLY A 440 -15.89 17.74 -6.19
N ILE A 441 -15.74 16.42 -6.08
CA ILE A 441 -16.83 15.48 -6.32
C ILE A 441 -17.08 14.67 -5.07
N SER A 442 -18.35 14.28 -4.84
CA SER A 442 -18.72 13.33 -3.79
C SER A 442 -19.30 12.08 -4.45
N VAL A 443 -18.70 10.91 -4.23
CA VAL A 443 -19.04 9.69 -4.98
C VAL A 443 -19.12 8.47 -4.10
N ILE A 444 -20.16 7.66 -4.27
CA ILE A 444 -20.22 6.26 -3.81
C ILE A 444 -19.79 5.40 -4.98
N ALA A 445 -18.58 4.86 -4.90
CA ALA A 445 -17.95 4.06 -5.96
C ALA A 445 -18.13 2.57 -5.69
N ILE A 446 -18.87 1.87 -6.55
CA ILE A 446 -19.03 0.43 -6.52
C ILE A 446 -18.12 -0.17 -7.59
N GLY A 447 -17.27 -1.15 -7.22
CA GLY A 447 -16.40 -1.76 -8.22
C GLY A 447 -15.61 -2.96 -7.73
N GLY A 448 -14.79 -3.48 -8.63
CA GLY A 448 -13.97 -4.67 -8.43
C GLY A 448 -12.48 -4.41 -8.61
N ASP A 449 -11.82 -5.26 -9.41
CA ASP A 449 -10.36 -5.26 -9.60
C ASP A 449 -9.78 -3.92 -10.08
N LYS A 450 -10.55 -3.12 -10.83
CA LYS A 450 -10.10 -1.80 -11.28
C LYS A 450 -9.93 -0.81 -10.13
N LEU A 451 -10.77 -0.91 -9.08
CA LEU A 451 -10.64 -0.14 -7.85
C LEU A 451 -9.53 -0.67 -6.93
N SER A 452 -9.20 -1.96 -7.02
CA SER A 452 -8.09 -2.56 -6.26
C SER A 452 -6.73 -2.09 -6.76
N ARG A 453 -6.58 -1.95 -8.09
CA ARG A 453 -5.32 -1.56 -8.73
C ARG A 453 -5.59 -0.53 -9.83
N GLY A 454 -5.00 0.63 -9.73
CA GLY A 454 -4.97 1.55 -10.85
C GLY A 454 -5.88 2.76 -10.82
N LEU A 455 -6.75 2.91 -9.83
CA LEU A 455 -7.52 4.13 -9.62
C LEU A 455 -7.32 4.62 -8.19
N THR A 456 -6.89 5.84 -8.02
CA THR A 456 -6.87 6.51 -6.71
C THR A 456 -8.28 7.01 -6.39
N LEU A 457 -8.77 6.71 -5.18
CA LEU A 457 -10.02 7.27 -4.66
C LEU A 457 -9.66 8.46 -3.77
N GLU A 458 -9.73 9.66 -4.32
CA GLU A 458 -9.42 10.87 -3.57
C GLU A 458 -10.52 11.18 -2.55
N GLY A 459 -10.11 11.57 -1.34
CA GLY A 459 -11.05 11.84 -0.26
C GLY A 459 -11.78 10.61 0.27
N LEU A 460 -11.22 9.41 0.08
CA LEU A 460 -11.83 8.18 0.59
C LEU A 460 -11.93 8.21 2.12
N SER A 461 -13.15 8.11 2.62
CA SER A 461 -13.46 8.14 4.05
C SER A 461 -14.19 6.89 4.51
N VAL A 462 -15.16 6.39 3.76
CA VAL A 462 -15.93 5.20 4.12
C VAL A 462 -15.65 4.08 3.13
N SER A 463 -15.34 2.89 3.66
CA SER A 463 -15.11 1.69 2.86
C SER A 463 -15.96 0.55 3.37
N TYR A 464 -16.77 -0.05 2.50
CA TYR A 464 -17.51 -1.28 2.73
C TYR A 464 -16.84 -2.38 1.93
N PHE A 465 -16.00 -3.20 2.62
CA PHE A 465 -15.07 -4.11 1.99
C PHE A 465 -15.26 -5.54 2.50
N LEU A 466 -15.83 -6.41 1.67
CA LEU A 466 -16.11 -7.81 2.00
C LEU A 466 -15.48 -8.79 1.00
N ARG A 467 -14.74 -8.27 0.02
CA ARG A 467 -14.13 -9.13 -0.98
C ARG A 467 -12.87 -9.80 -0.44
N ALA A 468 -12.93 -11.11 -0.25
CA ALA A 468 -11.79 -11.92 0.11
C ALA A 468 -10.83 -12.16 -1.07
N SER A 469 -9.53 -12.12 -0.80
CA SER A 469 -8.47 -12.65 -1.64
C SER A 469 -7.55 -13.50 -0.78
N LYS A 470 -7.07 -14.61 -1.32
CA LYS A 470 -6.17 -15.50 -0.56
C LYS A 470 -4.69 -15.09 -0.61
N MET A 471 -4.34 -14.04 -1.33
CA MET A 471 -2.95 -13.60 -1.50
C MET A 471 -2.67 -12.32 -0.73
N TYR A 472 -1.56 -12.30 0.04
CA TYR A 472 -1.13 -11.13 0.84
C TYR A 472 -0.97 -9.88 -0.03
N ASP A 473 -0.23 -9.99 -1.15
CA ASP A 473 0.01 -8.90 -2.07
C ASP A 473 -1.30 -8.28 -2.60
N THR A 474 -2.26 -9.14 -2.93
CA THR A 474 -3.55 -8.69 -3.45
C THR A 474 -4.39 -8.01 -2.38
N LEU A 475 -4.50 -8.58 -1.18
CA LEU A 475 -5.25 -7.98 -0.08
C LEU A 475 -4.67 -6.62 0.30
N MET A 476 -3.36 -6.52 0.48
CA MET A 476 -2.73 -5.25 0.83
C MET A 476 -2.96 -4.16 -0.22
N GLN A 477 -2.92 -4.51 -1.50
CA GLN A 477 -3.20 -3.56 -2.58
C GLN A 477 -4.68 -3.16 -2.69
N MET A 478 -5.60 -3.99 -2.18
CA MET A 478 -7.03 -3.66 -2.06
C MET A 478 -7.31 -2.67 -0.92
N GLY A 479 -6.42 -2.52 0.05
CA GLY A 479 -6.54 -1.61 1.19
C GLY A 479 -6.45 -0.14 0.79
N ARG A 480 -7.49 0.38 0.13
CA ARG A 480 -7.56 1.76 -0.35
C ARG A 480 -7.79 2.79 0.77
N TRP A 481 -8.18 2.35 1.95
CA TRP A 481 -8.32 3.18 3.15
C TRP A 481 -6.98 3.58 3.78
N PHE A 482 -5.86 2.98 3.39
CA PHE A 482 -4.53 3.47 3.76
C PHE A 482 -4.21 4.78 3.03
N GLY A 483 -3.28 5.58 3.58
CA GLY A 483 -2.82 6.82 2.96
C GLY A 483 -2.98 8.05 3.87
N TYR A 484 -3.15 9.21 3.28
CA TYR A 484 -3.24 10.48 3.99
C TYR A 484 -4.70 10.95 4.10
N ARG A 485 -5.09 11.43 5.30
CA ARG A 485 -6.47 11.85 5.59
C ARG A 485 -6.51 13.22 6.29
N PRO A 486 -5.95 14.29 5.67
CA PRO A 486 -5.85 15.59 6.30
C PRO A 486 -7.23 16.18 6.58
N GLY A 487 -7.50 16.47 7.86
CA GLY A 487 -8.73 17.06 8.34
C GLY A 487 -9.93 16.12 8.45
N TYR A 488 -9.76 14.78 8.25
CA TYR A 488 -10.90 13.86 8.31
C TYR A 488 -10.55 12.41 8.70
N VAL A 489 -9.41 12.17 9.35
CA VAL A 489 -9.06 10.80 9.79
C VAL A 489 -10.08 10.25 10.80
N ASP A 490 -10.59 11.08 11.67
CA ASP A 490 -11.62 10.77 12.65
C ASP A 490 -12.98 10.40 12.02
N LEU A 491 -13.18 10.77 10.76
CA LEU A 491 -14.40 10.48 10.00
C LEU A 491 -14.28 9.18 9.18
N CYS A 492 -13.10 8.56 9.15
CA CYS A 492 -12.90 7.33 8.40
C CYS A 492 -13.63 6.14 9.04
N ARG A 493 -14.21 5.27 8.20
CA ARG A 493 -14.88 4.03 8.60
C ARG A 493 -14.54 2.91 7.63
N LEU A 494 -14.19 1.74 8.19
CA LEU A 494 -13.98 0.52 7.43
C LEU A 494 -14.94 -0.55 7.92
N PHE A 495 -15.95 -0.86 7.11
CA PHE A 495 -16.87 -1.96 7.33
C PHE A 495 -16.31 -3.22 6.68
N THR A 496 -15.98 -4.24 7.47
CA THR A 496 -15.37 -5.48 6.98
C THR A 496 -15.70 -6.67 7.88
N SER A 497 -15.52 -7.91 7.38
CA SER A 497 -15.74 -9.10 8.20
C SER A 497 -14.60 -9.33 9.22
N ASN A 498 -14.91 -10.06 10.30
CA ASN A 498 -13.90 -10.48 11.28
C ASN A 498 -12.75 -11.27 10.62
N GLU A 499 -13.07 -12.19 9.70
CA GLU A 499 -12.08 -12.98 8.98
C GLU A 499 -11.09 -12.09 8.21
N LEU A 500 -11.60 -11.08 7.49
CA LEU A 500 -10.75 -10.13 6.75
C LEU A 500 -9.92 -9.27 7.68
N ASN A 501 -10.48 -8.84 8.82
CA ASN A 501 -9.75 -8.08 9.83
C ASN A 501 -8.55 -8.89 10.39
N GLU A 502 -8.77 -10.16 10.73
CA GLU A 502 -7.69 -11.08 11.17
C GLU A 502 -6.64 -11.31 10.07
N TRP A 503 -7.08 -11.46 8.81
CA TRP A 503 -6.15 -11.62 7.69
C TRP A 503 -5.28 -10.39 7.49
N TYR A 504 -5.85 -9.18 7.54
CA TYR A 504 -5.09 -7.94 7.44
C TYR A 504 -4.10 -7.79 8.59
N ARG A 505 -4.48 -8.14 9.82
CA ARG A 505 -3.57 -8.15 10.98
C ARG A 505 -2.38 -9.08 10.75
N HIS A 506 -2.64 -10.30 10.33
CA HIS A 506 -1.58 -11.26 10.02
C HIS A 506 -0.63 -10.77 8.92
N ILE A 507 -1.17 -10.21 7.84
CA ILE A 507 -0.36 -9.69 6.73
C ILE A 507 0.45 -8.47 7.17
N THR A 508 -0.13 -7.61 8.02
CA THR A 508 0.56 -6.45 8.57
C THR A 508 1.77 -6.89 9.39
N LEU A 509 1.59 -7.84 10.29
CA LEU A 509 2.68 -8.42 11.07
C LEU A 509 3.77 -9.04 10.17
N ALA A 510 3.38 -9.86 9.18
CA ALA A 510 4.32 -10.46 8.23
C ALA A 510 5.09 -9.42 7.41
N SER A 511 4.44 -8.30 7.07
CA SER A 511 5.05 -7.20 6.34
C SER A 511 6.06 -6.42 7.19
N GLU A 512 5.74 -6.15 8.45
CA GLU A 512 6.64 -5.44 9.36
C GLU A 512 7.87 -6.29 9.72
N GLU A 513 7.69 -7.59 9.97
CA GLU A 513 8.82 -8.51 10.16
C GLU A 513 9.77 -8.51 8.95
N LEU A 514 9.22 -8.55 7.74
CA LEU A 514 10.03 -8.51 6.52
C LEU A 514 10.76 -7.15 6.36
N ARG A 515 10.12 -6.03 6.74
CA ARG A 515 10.75 -4.70 6.73
C ARG A 515 11.91 -4.61 7.72
N GLU A 516 11.78 -5.21 8.88
CA GLU A 516 12.87 -5.29 9.86
C GLU A 516 14.04 -6.12 9.34
N GLU A 517 13.78 -7.21 8.63
CA GLU A 517 14.84 -7.98 7.96
C GLU A 517 15.57 -7.13 6.89
N PHE A 518 14.85 -6.35 6.10
CA PHE A 518 15.47 -5.43 5.14
C PHE A 518 16.31 -4.34 5.81
N LYS A 519 15.83 -3.80 6.93
CA LYS A 519 16.56 -2.81 7.71
C LYS A 519 17.86 -3.41 8.28
N TYR A 520 17.78 -4.59 8.87
CA TYR A 520 18.94 -5.31 9.36
C TYR A 520 19.96 -5.59 8.24
N LEU A 521 19.49 -6.02 7.08
CA LEU A 521 20.34 -6.26 5.91
C LEU A 521 21.10 -4.98 5.49
N ALA A 522 20.40 -3.86 5.41
CA ALA A 522 20.98 -2.56 5.04
C ALA A 522 22.01 -2.08 6.08
N GLU A 523 21.72 -2.23 7.38
CA GLU A 523 22.60 -1.81 8.49
C GLU A 523 23.86 -2.70 8.61
N SER A 524 23.72 -3.99 8.28
CA SER A 524 24.86 -4.93 8.29
C SER A 524 25.79 -4.80 7.08
N GLY A 525 25.46 -3.94 6.12
CA GLY A 525 26.22 -3.80 4.86
C GLY A 525 26.11 -5.00 3.92
N GLY A 526 25.17 -5.92 4.19
CA GLY A 526 24.89 -7.07 3.35
C GLY A 526 24.14 -6.72 2.07
N THR A 527 24.16 -7.63 1.11
CA THR A 527 23.35 -7.55 -0.10
C THR A 527 22.27 -8.63 -0.10
N PRO A 528 21.11 -8.40 -0.73
CA PRO A 528 20.06 -9.42 -0.84
C PRO A 528 20.53 -10.73 -1.49
N GLU A 529 21.55 -10.67 -2.35
CA GLU A 529 22.17 -11.84 -2.97
C GLU A 529 22.79 -12.80 -1.96
N ASN A 530 23.34 -12.25 -0.88
CA ASN A 530 24.06 -13.01 0.14
C ASN A 530 23.21 -13.31 1.40
N TYR A 531 21.93 -12.98 1.37
CA TYR A 531 21.03 -13.10 2.51
C TYR A 531 19.75 -13.86 2.16
N ALA A 532 19.42 -14.90 2.93
CA ALA A 532 18.17 -15.65 2.76
C ALA A 532 16.99 -14.92 3.45
N LEU A 533 16.22 -14.18 2.68
CA LEU A 533 15.02 -13.48 3.14
C LEU A 533 13.91 -14.48 3.52
N LYS A 534 13.20 -14.20 4.59
CA LYS A 534 12.12 -15.05 5.12
C LYS A 534 10.83 -14.26 5.23
N VAL A 535 9.71 -14.92 4.99
CA VAL A 535 8.36 -14.36 5.15
C VAL A 535 7.53 -15.29 6.00
N ARG A 536 6.80 -14.72 6.95
CA ARG A 536 5.82 -15.46 7.77
C ARG A 536 4.70 -15.99 6.87
N SER A 537 4.46 -17.29 6.92
CA SER A 537 3.32 -17.93 6.27
C SER A 537 2.11 -17.97 7.19
N HIS A 538 0.91 -17.89 6.64
CA HIS A 538 -0.33 -18.07 7.39
C HIS A 538 -0.58 -19.57 7.61
N PRO A 539 -0.97 -20.02 8.81
CA PRO A 539 -1.16 -21.44 9.10
C PRO A 539 -2.36 -22.07 8.39
N GLY A 540 -3.23 -21.28 7.77
CA GLY A 540 -4.47 -21.74 7.15
C GLY A 540 -4.59 -21.37 5.67
N GLN A 541 -5.55 -20.51 5.34
CA GLN A 541 -6.03 -20.31 3.97
C GLN A 541 -5.23 -19.32 3.11
N LEU A 542 -4.46 -18.41 3.72
CA LEU A 542 -3.77 -17.36 2.98
C LEU A 542 -2.46 -17.84 2.36
N GLN A 543 -2.16 -17.32 1.19
CA GLN A 543 -0.90 -17.51 0.46
C GLN A 543 -0.12 -16.20 0.41
N ILE A 544 1.18 -16.26 0.60
CA ILE A 544 2.05 -15.06 0.57
C ILE A 544 1.93 -14.36 -0.80
N THR A 545 2.00 -15.11 -1.87
CA THR A 545 1.74 -14.65 -3.25
C THR A 545 1.29 -15.84 -4.10
N SER A 546 1.10 -15.65 -5.41
CA SER A 546 0.65 -16.75 -6.26
C SER A 546 1.64 -17.92 -6.27
N VAL A 547 1.12 -19.14 -6.32
CA VAL A 547 1.92 -20.40 -6.35
C VAL A 547 2.99 -20.36 -7.46
N THR A 548 2.69 -19.70 -8.58
CA THR A 548 3.65 -19.56 -9.68
C THR A 548 4.86 -18.68 -9.36
N LYS A 549 4.70 -17.71 -8.47
CA LYS A 549 5.78 -16.83 -7.99
C LYS A 549 6.57 -17.46 -6.84
N MET A 550 5.97 -18.40 -6.10
CA MET A 550 6.57 -19.09 -4.95
C MET A 550 7.35 -20.37 -5.31
N ARG A 551 7.54 -20.70 -6.57
CA ARG A 551 8.13 -21.99 -7.00
C ARG A 551 9.51 -22.30 -6.47
N TYR A 552 10.29 -21.28 -6.17
CA TYR A 552 11.67 -21.39 -5.70
C TYR A 552 11.80 -21.22 -4.18
N THR A 553 10.66 -21.11 -3.48
CA THR A 553 10.66 -21.02 -2.02
C THR A 553 10.64 -22.40 -1.38
N LYS A 554 11.18 -22.48 -0.17
CA LYS A 554 11.05 -23.64 0.69
C LYS A 554 10.36 -23.22 1.97
N GLU A 555 9.42 -24.03 2.42
CA GLU A 555 8.85 -23.88 3.75
C GLU A 555 9.91 -24.28 4.78
N LEU A 556 10.23 -23.38 5.70
CA LEU A 556 11.14 -23.61 6.80
C LEU A 556 10.31 -23.67 8.07
N LYS A 557 10.32 -24.80 8.75
CA LYS A 557 9.85 -24.88 10.13
C LYS A 557 10.95 -24.31 11.02
N VAL A 558 10.67 -23.19 11.69
CA VAL A 558 11.61 -22.62 12.65
C VAL A 558 11.59 -23.49 13.89
N SER A 559 12.72 -24.13 14.19
CA SER A 559 12.92 -24.88 15.44
C SER A 559 13.83 -24.07 16.34
N TRP A 560 13.42 -23.93 17.59
CA TRP A 560 14.23 -23.31 18.65
C TRP A 560 15.04 -24.34 19.43
N ALA A 561 14.88 -25.63 19.12
CA ALA A 561 15.59 -26.70 19.80
C ALA A 561 17.12 -26.55 19.70
N GLY A 562 17.82 -26.65 20.83
CA GLY A 562 19.27 -26.54 20.90
C GLY A 562 19.84 -25.15 20.67
N ARG A 563 19.04 -24.10 20.68
CA ARG A 563 19.50 -22.70 20.54
C ARG A 563 19.36 -21.97 21.88
N LEU A 564 20.40 -21.23 22.25
CA LEU A 564 20.34 -20.28 23.35
C LEU A 564 19.77 -18.96 22.81
N ILE A 565 18.66 -18.51 23.40
CA ILE A 565 18.02 -17.24 23.08
C ILE A 565 18.16 -16.35 24.29
N GLU A 566 18.90 -15.25 24.14
CA GLU A 566 19.17 -14.32 25.23
C GLU A 566 18.79 -12.91 24.86
N THR A 567 18.25 -12.16 25.82
CA THR A 567 18.15 -10.71 25.72
C THR A 567 19.28 -10.05 26.51
N TYR A 568 19.96 -9.11 25.89
CA TYR A 568 21.00 -8.28 26.51
C TYR A 568 20.55 -6.81 26.67
N GLN A 569 19.35 -6.50 26.23
CA GLN A 569 18.77 -5.16 26.34
C GLN A 569 17.45 -5.24 27.09
N LEU A 570 17.28 -4.38 28.07
CA LEU A 570 16.05 -4.19 28.82
C LEU A 570 15.58 -2.75 28.69
N LEU A 571 14.28 -2.53 28.76
CA LEU A 571 13.68 -1.21 28.72
C LEU A 571 14.14 -0.38 29.94
N ARG A 572 14.50 0.90 29.72
CA ARG A 572 15.02 1.80 30.76
C ARG A 572 13.92 2.55 31.51
N GLY A 573 12.72 2.64 30.96
CA GLY A 573 11.59 3.37 31.55
C GLY A 573 11.22 2.82 32.93
N LYS A 574 10.93 3.71 33.89
CA LYS A 574 10.52 3.29 35.24
C LYS A 574 9.23 2.46 35.22
N GLY A 575 8.27 2.79 34.36
CA GLY A 575 7.02 2.05 34.16
C GLY A 575 7.27 0.64 33.61
N ASP A 576 8.08 0.53 32.55
CA ASP A 576 8.38 -0.76 31.91
C ASP A 576 9.15 -1.70 32.84
N LYS A 577 10.11 -1.17 33.63
CA LYS A 577 10.80 -1.95 34.66
C LYS A 577 9.85 -2.48 35.71
N ARG A 578 8.84 -1.68 36.10
CA ARG A 578 7.84 -2.10 37.09
C ARG A 578 6.95 -3.22 36.53
N ILE A 579 6.56 -3.14 35.25
CA ILE A 579 5.78 -4.17 34.58
C ILE A 579 6.56 -5.48 34.56
N ASN A 580 7.82 -5.48 34.13
CA ASN A 580 8.66 -6.68 34.08
C ASN A 580 8.93 -7.25 35.48
N LEU A 581 9.09 -6.39 36.47
CA LEU A 581 9.26 -6.83 37.87
C LEU A 581 7.99 -7.52 38.37
N VAL A 582 6.81 -6.93 38.17
CA VAL A 582 5.53 -7.52 38.57
C VAL A 582 5.31 -8.86 37.85
N ALA A 583 5.54 -8.91 36.52
CA ALA A 583 5.44 -10.16 35.77
C ALA A 583 6.36 -11.26 36.31
N THR A 584 7.58 -10.88 36.72
CA THR A 584 8.55 -11.84 37.33
C THR A 584 8.11 -12.27 38.71
N ASP A 585 7.65 -11.36 39.56
CA ASP A 585 7.18 -11.67 40.90
C ASP A 585 5.94 -12.57 40.86
N ASP A 586 4.98 -12.27 39.98
CA ASP A 586 3.77 -13.10 39.77
C ASP A 586 4.12 -14.49 39.28
N PHE A 587 5.08 -14.59 38.34
CA PHE A 587 5.58 -15.86 37.85
C PHE A 587 6.23 -16.68 38.98
N LEU A 588 7.13 -16.08 39.75
CA LEU A 588 7.77 -16.74 40.89
C LEU A 588 6.77 -17.14 42.00
N CYS A 589 5.75 -16.31 42.24
CA CYS A 589 4.67 -16.64 43.17
C CYS A 589 3.86 -17.87 42.68
N LYS A 590 3.55 -17.95 41.37
CA LYS A 590 2.89 -19.13 40.79
C LYS A 590 3.74 -20.41 40.92
N LEU A 591 5.06 -20.30 40.77
CA LEU A 591 6.00 -21.40 40.85
C LEU A 591 6.22 -21.90 42.31
N GLY A 592 6.00 -21.04 43.29
CA GLY A 592 6.23 -21.36 44.69
C GLY A 592 7.72 -21.57 45.08
N LYS A 593 8.00 -22.40 46.05
CA LYS A 593 9.38 -22.66 46.54
C LYS A 593 10.13 -23.59 45.58
N GLY A 594 11.18 -23.07 44.92
CA GLY A 594 12.10 -23.87 44.12
C GLY A 594 13.05 -24.73 45.01
N LYS A 595 13.56 -25.79 44.43
CA LYS A 595 14.60 -26.63 45.04
C LYS A 595 15.94 -25.90 44.95
N ALA A 596 16.59 -25.62 46.07
CA ALA A 596 17.91 -24.99 46.07
C ALA A 596 18.96 -25.99 45.56
N ILE A 597 19.75 -25.55 44.57
CA ILE A 597 20.90 -26.26 43.99
C ILE A 597 22.06 -25.28 43.97
N ASP A 598 23.00 -25.43 44.87
CA ASP A 598 24.11 -24.50 45.09
C ASP A 598 23.61 -23.05 45.34
N LYS A 599 23.95 -22.14 44.42
CA LYS A 599 23.51 -20.73 44.46
C LYS A 599 22.24 -20.46 43.64
N ASN A 600 21.66 -21.49 43.01
CA ASN A 600 20.52 -21.40 42.10
C ASN A 600 19.28 -22.06 42.71
N HIS A 601 18.12 -21.82 42.10
CA HIS A 601 16.87 -22.48 42.40
C HIS A 601 16.37 -23.19 41.14
N LEU A 602 15.85 -24.40 41.30
CA LEU A 602 15.26 -25.20 40.25
C LEU A 602 13.78 -25.44 40.56
N TRP A 603 12.94 -25.18 39.62
CA TRP A 603 11.54 -25.58 39.58
C TRP A 603 11.40 -26.63 38.48
N ALA A 604 10.86 -27.78 38.78
CA ALA A 604 10.64 -28.86 37.83
C ALA A 604 9.13 -29.04 37.59
N ASN A 605 8.78 -29.56 36.42
CA ASN A 605 7.40 -29.83 36.00
C ASN A 605 6.53 -28.57 35.95
N VAL A 606 7.10 -27.45 35.54
CA VAL A 606 6.36 -26.21 35.29
C VAL A 606 5.51 -26.37 34.01
N PRO A 607 4.19 -26.14 34.06
CA PRO A 607 3.35 -26.21 32.86
C PRO A 607 3.80 -25.20 31.82
N ALA A 608 3.80 -25.61 30.56
CA ALA A 608 4.19 -24.74 29.44
C ALA A 608 3.33 -23.46 29.32
N GLU A 609 2.03 -23.56 29.67
CA GLU A 609 1.12 -22.41 29.74
C GLU A 609 1.63 -21.36 30.75
N THR A 610 2.13 -21.77 31.91
CA THR A 610 2.70 -20.84 32.91
C THR A 610 3.93 -20.12 32.38
N ILE A 611 4.76 -20.80 31.58
CA ILE A 611 5.93 -20.22 30.91
C ILE A 611 5.47 -19.20 29.87
N CYS A 612 4.52 -19.56 29.01
CA CYS A 612 3.98 -18.66 27.97
C CYS A 612 3.31 -17.42 28.59
N ASP A 613 2.51 -17.59 29.64
CA ASP A 613 1.90 -16.47 30.37
C ASP A 613 2.93 -15.44 30.85
N PHE A 614 4.05 -15.95 31.43
CA PHE A 614 5.15 -15.08 31.84
C PHE A 614 5.80 -14.35 30.66
N LEU A 615 6.13 -15.09 29.60
CA LEU A 615 6.79 -14.52 28.41
C LEU A 615 5.93 -13.45 27.76
N MET A 616 4.61 -13.63 27.69
CA MET A 616 3.69 -12.67 27.10
C MET A 616 3.50 -11.39 27.93
N GLN A 617 3.68 -11.48 29.26
CA GLN A 617 3.63 -10.31 30.14
C GLN A 617 4.95 -9.54 30.19
N PHE A 618 6.07 -10.16 29.79
CA PHE A 618 7.40 -9.56 29.86
C PHE A 618 7.65 -8.63 28.67
N LYS A 619 7.97 -7.37 28.93
CA LYS A 619 8.23 -6.38 27.88
C LYS A 619 9.70 -6.30 27.51
N LEU A 620 9.98 -6.42 26.22
CA LEU A 620 11.28 -6.21 25.60
C LEU A 620 11.28 -4.96 24.70
N PRO A 621 12.45 -4.37 24.43
CA PRO A 621 12.58 -3.32 23.44
C PRO A 621 12.09 -3.78 22.05
N LYS A 622 11.29 -2.98 21.36
CA LYS A 622 10.83 -3.30 20.00
C LYS A 622 11.97 -3.53 18.99
N SER A 623 13.16 -3.02 19.27
CA SER A 623 14.39 -3.24 18.48
C SER A 623 15.01 -4.64 18.66
N LEU A 624 14.52 -5.44 19.58
CA LEU A 624 15.06 -6.77 19.89
C LEU A 624 14.31 -7.88 19.12
N THR A 625 14.48 -7.90 17.82
CA THR A 625 13.87 -8.90 16.92
C THR A 625 14.42 -10.32 17.10
N LYS A 626 15.57 -10.46 17.78
CA LYS A 626 16.22 -11.77 18.03
C LYS A 626 15.52 -12.61 19.09
N VAL A 627 14.65 -12.00 19.91
CA VAL A 627 13.91 -12.68 20.99
C VAL A 627 12.41 -12.46 20.81
N PRO A 628 11.80 -13.04 19.78
CA PRO A 628 10.36 -12.89 19.53
C PRO A 628 9.57 -13.75 20.50
N LEU A 629 9.14 -13.17 21.64
CA LEU A 629 8.45 -13.89 22.71
C LEU A 629 7.14 -14.54 22.23
N ASP A 630 6.41 -13.88 21.36
CA ASP A 630 5.20 -14.38 20.71
C ASP A 630 5.47 -15.65 19.90
N ARG A 631 6.54 -15.68 19.09
CA ARG A 631 6.93 -16.85 18.30
C ARG A 631 7.43 -18.01 19.17
N ILE A 632 8.10 -17.69 20.26
CA ILE A 632 8.55 -18.70 21.20
C ILE A 632 7.32 -19.36 21.84
N CYS A 633 6.32 -18.57 22.26
CA CYS A 633 5.08 -19.09 22.81
C CYS A 633 4.29 -19.90 21.77
N GLU A 634 4.20 -19.44 20.53
CA GLU A 634 3.56 -20.17 19.41
C GLU A 634 4.25 -21.53 19.16
N TYR A 635 5.58 -21.55 19.18
CA TYR A 635 6.36 -22.77 19.03
C TYR A 635 6.10 -23.75 20.19
N ILE A 636 6.11 -23.28 21.44
CA ILE A 636 5.80 -24.07 22.63
C ILE A 636 4.37 -24.63 22.51
N THR A 637 3.39 -23.81 22.17
CA THR A 637 1.97 -24.22 22.05
C THR A 637 1.78 -25.24 20.94
N THR A 638 2.46 -25.07 19.80
CA THR A 638 2.39 -26.01 18.68
C THR A 638 2.96 -27.38 19.06
N LEU A 639 4.11 -27.43 19.75
CA LEU A 639 4.71 -28.66 20.20
C LEU A 639 3.89 -29.32 21.34
N ASN A 640 3.27 -28.50 22.19
CA ASN A 640 2.31 -28.99 23.17
C ASN A 640 1.14 -29.74 22.54
N GLY A 641 0.62 -29.24 21.41
CA GLY A 641 -0.46 -29.88 20.64
C GLY A 641 -0.10 -31.29 20.14
N VAL A 642 1.18 -31.60 20.03
CA VAL A 642 1.69 -32.93 19.64
C VAL A 642 2.30 -33.71 20.81
N GLY A 643 2.13 -33.22 22.04
CA GLY A 643 2.58 -33.90 23.27
C GLY A 643 4.03 -33.63 23.68
N GLU A 644 4.71 -32.67 23.00
CA GLU A 644 6.08 -32.24 23.35
C GLU A 644 6.05 -30.92 24.13
N LEU A 645 7.11 -30.61 24.88
CA LEU A 645 7.26 -29.38 25.68
C LEU A 645 6.07 -29.07 26.61
N THR A 646 5.44 -30.10 27.16
CA THR A 646 4.26 -29.96 28.04
C THR A 646 4.62 -29.49 29.44
N SER A 647 5.85 -29.76 29.90
CA SER A 647 6.37 -29.34 31.20
C SER A 647 7.87 -29.06 31.13
N TRP A 648 8.31 -28.18 31.96
CA TRP A 648 9.68 -27.65 31.98
C TRP A 648 10.33 -27.83 33.33
#